data_8a9e22963dfca646641af06f2db87988
#
_entry.id   8a9e22963dfca646641af06f2db87988
#
_cell.length_a   1.000
_cell.length_b   1.000
_cell.length_c   1.000
_cell.angle_alpha   90.00
_cell.angle_beta   90.00
_cell.angle_gamma   90.00
#
_symmetry.space_group_name_H-M   'P 1'
#
loop_
_entity.id
_entity.type
_entity.pdbx_description
1 polymer ?
#
loop_
_entity_poly.entity_id
_entity_poly.type
_entity_poly.pdbx_seq_one_letter_code
_entity_poly.pdbx_strand_id
1 'polypeptide(L)'
;MELITDDLLLNTVNDKVKMYEKGILSIMNKKFSTSLLMTVLITSLCFGEAQSIFAEENFDEYTLDTMVVTATRTEKRDVDVPASTEIITYEDIVDSGSVNAMEAVSKMLGVDYNTYLPGGSAQTSMTNEINVRGFSYGTLILVNGNPINLNNTYVIDAIPAEAIERIEVVKGGGSVLYGSEAQSGVINIITKKKVSNKVRVGFGNYKQQQYNVAVGNDKLKINYDLKKWGYVKEARYTAANTYTNLKESSNENIGIGYNFNDQLSFEYNHLDTEVSYESLKKGRLNSFTDSSNKQDLIQLNYNGNKTKGHAWFNKTKLDYAGSSARNLFENESFGADLQQNIELNNKSLLTVGGVYKREVYNSKLKKGKPSIGKKARNQMGLFAQLDYKFNDKDNVIIGGRGTWTSSESNGQSYDNFSTSAQYIHKFDQDKSFYVSVAESFVMPSFKQMFPSSWVETKPNPDLKPQEGINYEMGYKEISGNHAWKVALFHMDIKDNISATLNKDDTYEYSNQDFKNTGFEASLRVDTSEKFDYDLGLLVHNPKYKWDTDIRNGWHNKFGKYQITGGVGYKIDKFRAKLTGSYIGDRYSSPSTMSYSYKLKPYFLTSLTATYSPDNNSEVSLLINNLLNRSDILSYSNKVGFGSLYTPTNFMLSYTYRF
;
A
#
# COMPACT_ATOMS: atom_id res chain seq x y z
N MET A 1 -30.07 20.10 68.21
CA MET A 1 -30.74 19.43 67.10
C MET A 1 -30.15 19.94 65.76
N GLU A 2 -28.84 20.15 65.70
CA GLU A 2 -28.15 20.75 64.57
C GLU A 2 -26.76 20.08 64.25
N LEU A 3 -26.54 18.83 64.66
CA LEU A 3 -25.30 18.13 64.44
C LEU A 3 -25.47 16.75 63.75
N ILE A 4 -26.66 16.46 63.17
CA ILE A 4 -26.96 15.18 62.52
C ILE A 4 -27.15 15.32 60.99
N THR A 5 -27.17 16.57 60.45
CA THR A 5 -27.44 16.82 59.02
C THR A 5 -26.18 16.90 58.15
N ASP A 6 -25.01 17.17 58.73
CA ASP A 6 -23.77 17.30 57.94
C ASP A 6 -23.09 15.95 57.60
N ASP A 7 -23.20 14.95 58.46
CA ASP A 7 -22.65 13.60 58.19
C ASP A 7 -23.45 12.82 57.14
N LEU A 8 -24.75 13.08 56.98
CA LEU A 8 -25.53 12.44 55.90
C LEU A 8 -25.28 13.07 54.52
N LEU A 9 -24.97 14.36 54.49
CA LEU A 9 -24.60 15.06 53.25
C LEU A 9 -23.19 14.68 52.79
N LEU A 10 -22.22 14.55 53.72
CA LEU A 10 -20.86 14.11 53.37
C LEU A 10 -20.84 12.66 52.87
N ASN A 11 -21.62 11.77 53.47
CA ASN A 11 -21.70 10.38 53.03
C ASN A 11 -22.39 10.22 51.65
N THR A 12 -23.42 11.02 51.37
CA THR A 12 -24.08 11.04 50.03
C THR A 12 -23.21 11.65 48.94
N VAL A 13 -22.36 12.62 49.26
CA VAL A 13 -21.38 13.18 48.30
C VAL A 13 -20.24 12.19 48.07
N ASN A 14 -19.71 11.54 49.10
CA ASN A 14 -18.66 10.52 48.97
C ASN A 14 -19.15 9.28 48.21
N ASP A 15 -20.40 8.83 48.38
CA ASP A 15 -20.95 7.73 47.59
C ASP A 15 -21.22 8.11 46.14
N LYS A 16 -21.63 9.34 45.86
CA LYS A 16 -21.70 9.85 44.48
C LYS A 16 -20.32 9.99 43.84
N VAL A 17 -19.31 10.47 44.54
CA VAL A 17 -17.93 10.57 44.08
C VAL A 17 -17.36 9.16 43.79
N LYS A 18 -17.56 8.19 44.69
CA LYS A 18 -17.17 6.80 44.47
C LYS A 18 -17.93 6.12 43.34
N MET A 19 -19.18 6.49 43.09
CA MET A 19 -19.97 6.01 41.97
C MET A 19 -19.47 6.62 40.63
N TYR A 20 -19.07 7.90 40.63
CA TYR A 20 -18.43 8.56 39.51
C TYR A 20 -17.03 8.00 39.26
N GLU A 21 -16.22 7.76 40.28
CA GLU A 21 -14.91 7.09 40.14
C GLU A 21 -15.03 5.67 39.60
N LYS A 22 -16.00 4.88 40.09
CA LYS A 22 -16.29 3.54 39.52
C LYS A 22 -16.83 3.60 38.09
N GLY A 23 -17.62 4.60 37.76
CA GLY A 23 -18.10 4.87 36.40
C GLY A 23 -16.98 5.27 35.47
N ILE A 24 -16.10 6.16 35.92
CA ILE A 24 -14.92 6.62 35.16
C ILE A 24 -13.91 5.45 35.02
N LEU A 25 -13.65 4.66 36.06
CA LEU A 25 -12.79 3.46 35.97
C LEU A 25 -13.40 2.35 35.08
N SER A 26 -14.72 2.21 35.04
CA SER A 26 -15.41 1.28 34.14
C SER A 26 -15.38 1.73 32.67
N ILE A 27 -15.40 3.04 32.43
CA ILE A 27 -15.21 3.63 31.09
C ILE A 27 -13.72 3.53 30.70
N MET A 28 -12.80 3.70 31.62
CA MET A 28 -11.36 3.56 31.41
C MET A 28 -10.90 2.11 31.14
N ASN A 29 -11.62 1.11 31.62
CA ASN A 29 -11.31 -0.33 31.36
C ASN A 29 -11.83 -0.87 30.03
N LYS A 30 -12.57 -0.08 29.25
CA LYS A 30 -12.93 -0.41 27.86
C LYS A 30 -12.07 0.41 26.90
N LYS A 31 -10.90 -0.11 26.52
CA LYS A 31 -10.09 0.24 25.31
C LYS A 31 -10.03 1.74 24.87
N PHE A 32 -10.53 2.68 25.68
CA PHE A 32 -10.59 4.11 25.36
C PHE A 32 -9.45 4.92 26.00
N SER A 33 -8.72 4.33 26.96
CA SER A 33 -7.93 5.16 27.88
C SER A 33 -6.52 5.48 27.47
N THR A 34 -5.86 4.65 26.69
CA THR A 34 -4.47 4.90 26.29
C THR A 34 -4.36 5.99 25.22
N SER A 35 -5.24 5.98 24.23
CA SER A 35 -5.21 6.98 23.15
C SER A 35 -5.57 8.39 23.65
N LEU A 36 -6.61 8.52 24.49
CA LEU A 36 -7.01 9.83 24.99
C LEU A 36 -6.02 10.38 26.04
N LEU A 37 -5.44 9.53 26.87
CA LEU A 37 -4.39 9.92 27.84
C LEU A 37 -3.10 10.32 27.14
N MET A 38 -2.70 9.62 26.07
CA MET A 38 -1.56 10.02 25.25
C MET A 38 -1.83 11.36 24.56
N THR A 39 -3.02 11.59 24.05
CA THR A 39 -3.37 12.87 23.41
C THR A 39 -3.32 14.02 24.42
N VAL A 40 -3.86 13.84 25.64
CA VAL A 40 -3.84 14.85 26.70
C VAL A 40 -2.43 15.06 27.27
N LEU A 41 -1.61 14.02 27.40
CA LEU A 41 -0.21 14.15 27.83
C LEU A 41 0.67 14.83 26.78
N ILE A 42 0.46 14.52 25.50
CA ILE A 42 1.18 15.18 24.39
C ILE A 42 0.78 16.66 24.30
N THR A 43 -0.50 16.98 24.44
CA THR A 43 -0.93 18.38 24.44
C THR A 43 -0.40 19.15 25.66
N SER A 44 -0.34 18.55 26.85
CA SER A 44 0.17 19.22 28.05
C SER A 44 1.69 19.41 28.05
N LEU A 45 2.46 18.56 27.35
CA LEU A 45 3.89 18.72 27.12
C LEU A 45 4.23 19.78 26.06
N CYS A 46 3.31 20.05 25.13
CA CYS A 46 3.50 21.04 24.06
C CYS A 46 3.10 22.46 24.45
N PHE A 47 2.36 22.67 25.53
CA PHE A 47 1.94 24.03 25.99
C PHE A 47 2.94 24.71 26.94
N GLY A 48 4.04 24.08 27.28
CA GLY A 48 5.15 24.70 27.99
C GLY A 48 6.17 25.30 27.02
N GLU A 49 6.16 26.62 26.85
CA GLU A 49 7.07 27.43 26.04
C GLU A 49 6.94 27.31 24.51
N ALA A 50 5.80 27.72 23.94
CA ALA A 50 5.72 28.03 22.52
C ALA A 50 6.19 29.48 22.29
N GLN A 51 7.49 29.69 22.12
CA GLN A 51 7.96 30.80 21.30
C GLN A 51 7.69 30.42 19.85
N SER A 52 6.88 31.26 19.19
CA SER A 52 6.53 31.14 17.79
C SER A 52 7.76 31.15 16.87
N ILE A 53 8.22 29.97 16.49
CA ILE A 53 9.09 29.80 15.32
C ILE A 53 8.12 29.61 14.15
N PHE A 54 7.83 30.70 13.44
CA PHE A 54 7.13 30.65 12.17
C PHE A 54 8.05 29.93 11.17
N ALA A 55 7.85 28.65 10.95
CA ALA A 55 8.30 28.01 9.74
C ALA A 55 7.24 28.36 8.68
N GLU A 56 7.53 29.30 7.80
CA GLU A 56 6.85 29.40 6.51
C GLU A 56 7.05 28.03 5.83
N GLU A 57 6.00 27.19 5.80
CA GLU A 57 5.89 26.21 4.73
C GLU A 57 5.67 27.04 3.45
N ASN A 58 6.75 27.40 2.79
CA ASN A 58 6.68 27.65 1.37
C ASN A 58 6.18 26.34 0.79
N PHE A 59 4.93 26.30 0.33
CA PHE A 59 4.50 25.31 -0.64
C PHE A 59 5.43 25.50 -1.81
N ASP A 60 6.43 24.63 -1.91
CA ASP A 60 7.36 24.62 -3.02
C ASP A 60 6.50 24.67 -4.28
N GLU A 61 6.80 25.61 -5.15
CA GLU A 61 6.13 25.80 -6.43
C GLU A 61 6.08 24.43 -7.09
N TYR A 62 4.87 23.92 -7.30
CA TYR A 62 4.63 22.55 -7.76
C TYR A 62 5.32 22.35 -9.10
N THR A 63 6.46 21.69 -9.10
CA THR A 63 7.16 21.35 -10.33
C THR A 63 6.80 19.92 -10.72
N LEU A 64 6.26 19.75 -11.92
CA LEU A 64 6.02 18.42 -12.52
C LEU A 64 7.31 17.62 -12.70
N ASP A 65 8.46 18.29 -12.63
CA ASP A 65 9.79 17.72 -12.75
C ASP A 65 10.30 17.17 -11.40
N THR A 66 9.69 16.12 -10.94
CA THR A 66 9.99 15.52 -9.64
C THR A 66 11.17 14.55 -9.73
N MET A 67 12.01 14.54 -8.71
CA MET A 67 13.12 13.58 -8.59
C MET A 67 12.62 12.21 -8.16
N VAL A 68 13.08 11.17 -8.85
CA VAL A 68 12.78 9.75 -8.61
C VAL A 68 14.01 9.04 -8.09
N VAL A 69 13.89 8.30 -7.01
CA VAL A 69 14.97 7.48 -6.45
C VAL A 69 14.76 6.00 -6.73
N THR A 70 13.52 5.54 -6.69
CA THR A 70 13.16 4.11 -6.70
C THR A 70 13.59 3.40 -7.98
N ALA A 71 13.51 4.05 -9.13
CA ALA A 71 13.79 3.38 -10.41
C ALA A 71 15.27 2.99 -10.62
N THR A 72 16.19 3.76 -10.04
CA THR A 72 17.65 3.59 -10.26
C THR A 72 18.46 3.51 -8.98
N ARG A 73 17.81 3.56 -7.81
CA ARG A 73 18.43 3.73 -6.48
C ARG A 73 19.33 4.98 -6.36
N THR A 74 19.35 5.81 -7.37
CA THR A 74 20.02 7.11 -7.42
C THR A 74 18.99 8.16 -7.79
N GLU A 75 19.16 9.36 -7.28
CA GLU A 75 18.24 10.47 -7.53
C GLU A 75 18.38 10.94 -8.97
N LYS A 76 17.29 10.92 -9.74
CA LYS A 76 17.23 11.35 -11.14
C LYS A 76 15.91 12.08 -11.39
N ARG A 77 15.91 13.02 -12.34
CA ARG A 77 14.66 13.55 -12.88
C ARG A 77 13.88 12.43 -13.56
N ASP A 78 12.56 12.46 -13.48
CA ASP A 78 11.72 11.40 -14.07
C ASP A 78 11.98 11.21 -15.57
N VAL A 79 12.23 12.30 -16.29
CA VAL A 79 12.57 12.27 -17.73
C VAL A 79 13.88 11.51 -18.01
N ASP A 80 14.77 11.41 -17.04
CA ASP A 80 16.07 10.71 -17.13
C ASP A 80 15.99 9.23 -16.71
N VAL A 81 14.79 8.73 -16.37
CA VAL A 81 14.56 7.36 -15.90
C VAL A 81 14.03 6.49 -17.03
N PRO A 82 14.74 5.44 -17.48
CA PRO A 82 14.31 4.56 -18.57
C PRO A 82 13.33 3.47 -18.09
N ALA A 83 12.23 3.88 -17.48
CA ALA A 83 11.13 3.04 -17.02
C ALA A 83 9.83 3.83 -16.93
N SER A 84 8.69 3.15 -17.01
CA SER A 84 7.39 3.76 -16.69
C SER A 84 7.30 4.04 -15.20
N THR A 85 7.23 5.31 -14.85
CA THR A 85 7.21 5.83 -13.48
C THR A 85 5.96 6.66 -13.25
N GLU A 86 5.46 6.59 -12.02
CA GLU A 86 4.38 7.46 -11.55
C GLU A 86 4.72 7.95 -10.15
N ILE A 87 4.54 9.25 -9.93
CA ILE A 87 4.81 9.91 -8.66
C ILE A 87 3.51 10.54 -8.20
N ILE A 88 3.11 10.22 -6.98
CA ILE A 88 1.95 10.80 -6.31
C ILE A 88 2.48 11.63 -5.16
N THR A 89 2.33 12.93 -5.24
CA THR A 89 2.70 13.85 -4.16
C THR A 89 1.68 13.82 -3.03
N TYR A 90 2.02 14.41 -1.89
CA TYR A 90 1.07 14.58 -0.79
C TYR A 90 -0.19 15.35 -1.24
N GLU A 91 -0.02 16.36 -2.08
CA GLU A 91 -1.16 17.11 -2.63
C GLU A 91 -2.06 16.24 -3.49
N ASP A 92 -1.48 15.39 -4.36
CA ASP A 92 -2.27 14.43 -5.16
C ASP A 92 -3.06 13.46 -4.29
N ILE A 93 -2.45 13.00 -3.19
CA ILE A 93 -3.12 12.12 -2.23
C ILE A 93 -4.34 12.80 -1.62
N VAL A 94 -4.17 14.03 -1.15
CA VAL A 94 -5.24 14.83 -0.54
C VAL A 94 -6.31 15.16 -1.57
N ASP A 95 -5.93 15.63 -2.74
CA ASP A 95 -6.85 16.02 -3.81
C ASP A 95 -7.67 14.87 -4.36
N SER A 96 -7.07 13.68 -4.43
CA SER A 96 -7.80 12.47 -4.81
C SER A 96 -8.77 12.00 -3.72
N GLY A 97 -8.73 12.62 -2.54
CA GLY A 97 -9.51 12.20 -1.37
C GLY A 97 -9.05 10.88 -0.78
N SER A 98 -7.78 10.51 -0.99
CA SER A 98 -7.21 9.32 -0.39
C SER A 98 -6.81 9.59 1.05
N VAL A 99 -7.16 8.71 1.96
CA VAL A 99 -6.91 8.88 3.40
C VAL A 99 -5.78 7.98 3.92
N ASN A 100 -5.28 7.08 3.08
CA ASN A 100 -4.15 6.20 3.37
C ASN A 100 -3.41 5.80 2.08
N ALA A 101 -2.27 5.13 2.23
CA ALA A 101 -1.43 4.71 1.11
C ALA A 101 -2.16 3.76 0.14
N MET A 102 -3.00 2.84 0.65
CA MET A 102 -3.73 1.89 -0.20
C MET A 102 -4.71 2.59 -1.12
N GLU A 103 -5.47 3.56 -0.59
CA GLU A 103 -6.40 4.35 -1.39
C GLU A 103 -5.68 5.19 -2.45
N ALA A 104 -4.53 5.79 -2.10
CA ALA A 104 -3.72 6.57 -3.04
C ALA A 104 -3.22 5.70 -4.20
N VAL A 105 -2.60 4.56 -3.91
CA VAL A 105 -2.08 3.63 -4.92
C VAL A 105 -3.20 3.04 -5.78
N SER A 106 -4.37 2.77 -5.22
CA SER A 106 -5.50 2.18 -5.94
C SER A 106 -6.11 3.07 -7.03
N LYS A 107 -5.83 4.37 -7.00
CA LYS A 107 -6.32 5.35 -8.00
C LYS A 107 -5.36 5.57 -9.17
N MET A 108 -4.18 4.94 -9.11
CA MET A 108 -3.17 5.08 -10.15
C MET A 108 -3.51 4.34 -11.43
N LEU A 109 -2.96 4.83 -12.54
CA LEU A 109 -3.05 4.15 -13.81
C LEU A 109 -2.27 2.83 -13.79
N GLY A 110 -2.85 1.76 -14.33
CA GLY A 110 -2.22 0.45 -14.39
C GLY A 110 -2.19 -0.30 -13.07
N VAL A 111 -2.88 0.20 -12.06
CA VAL A 111 -3.03 -0.44 -10.76
C VAL A 111 -4.47 -0.92 -10.59
N ASP A 112 -4.63 -2.20 -10.39
CA ASP A 112 -5.86 -2.85 -9.98
C ASP A 112 -5.69 -3.32 -8.52
N TYR A 113 -6.73 -3.28 -7.73
CA TYR A 113 -6.63 -3.69 -6.34
C TYR A 113 -7.82 -4.55 -5.94
N ASN A 114 -7.60 -5.38 -4.94
CA ASN A 114 -8.62 -6.22 -4.37
C ASN A 114 -8.82 -5.84 -2.90
N THR A 115 -9.99 -5.27 -2.61
CA THR A 115 -10.42 -5.00 -1.24
C THR A 115 -11.77 -5.65 -1.00
N TYR A 116 -12.01 -6.10 0.21
CA TYR A 116 -13.23 -6.85 0.52
C TYR A 116 -14.23 -6.05 1.33
N LEU A 117 -13.85 -4.92 1.91
CA LEU A 117 -14.72 -4.16 2.81
C LEU A 117 -14.42 -2.65 2.74
N PRO A 118 -15.40 -1.81 3.14
CA PRO A 118 -15.14 -0.41 3.43
C PRO A 118 -14.01 -0.25 4.44
N GLY A 119 -13.17 0.78 4.24
CA GLY A 119 -12.02 1.03 5.09
C GLY A 119 -10.77 0.25 4.71
N GLY A 120 -10.78 -0.50 3.59
CA GLY A 120 -9.58 -1.03 2.93
C GLY A 120 -9.11 -2.41 3.38
N SER A 121 -9.67 -3.01 4.42
CA SER A 121 -9.19 -4.28 4.94
C SER A 121 -9.73 -5.49 4.19
N ALA A 122 -8.86 -6.45 3.90
CA ALA A 122 -9.23 -7.74 3.32
C ALA A 122 -9.86 -8.64 4.38
N GLN A 123 -10.97 -9.26 4.03
CA GLN A 123 -11.83 -9.99 4.94
C GLN A 123 -11.15 -11.11 5.74
N THR A 124 -10.33 -11.94 5.11
CA THR A 124 -9.82 -13.15 5.75
C THR A 124 -8.34 -13.13 6.00
N SER A 125 -7.59 -12.41 5.19
CA SER A 125 -6.14 -12.34 5.28
C SER A 125 -5.65 -11.05 5.92
N MET A 126 -6.51 -10.03 6.04
CA MET A 126 -6.12 -8.69 6.50
C MET A 126 -4.88 -8.16 5.76
N THR A 127 -4.76 -8.50 4.48
CA THR A 127 -3.65 -8.11 3.62
C THR A 127 -4.18 -7.39 2.41
N ASN A 128 -3.41 -6.46 1.88
CA ASN A 128 -3.72 -5.80 0.65
C ASN A 128 -3.26 -6.65 -0.55
N GLU A 129 -3.93 -6.51 -1.67
CA GLU A 129 -3.52 -7.09 -2.94
C GLU A 129 -3.56 -6.00 -4.00
N ILE A 130 -2.40 -5.65 -4.51
CA ILE A 130 -2.21 -4.67 -5.59
C ILE A 130 -1.71 -5.45 -6.80
N ASN A 131 -2.37 -5.24 -7.92
CA ASN A 131 -2.02 -5.86 -9.20
C ASN A 131 -1.52 -4.77 -10.13
N VAL A 132 -0.24 -4.73 -10.39
CA VAL A 132 0.34 -3.81 -11.36
C VAL A 132 0.28 -4.45 -12.74
N ARG A 133 -0.34 -3.77 -13.70
CA ARG A 133 -0.53 -4.28 -15.06
C ARG A 133 -1.19 -5.66 -15.09
N GLY A 134 -2.15 -5.90 -14.17
CA GLY A 134 -2.89 -7.17 -14.10
C GLY A 134 -2.09 -8.37 -13.62
N PHE A 135 -0.94 -8.20 -12.98
CA PHE A 135 -0.15 -9.27 -12.37
C PHE A 135 -0.26 -9.24 -10.85
N SER A 136 -0.65 -10.38 -10.27
CA SER A 136 -0.80 -10.56 -8.82
C SER A 136 0.50 -11.08 -8.18
N TYR A 137 0.75 -10.69 -6.91
CA TYR A 137 1.85 -11.21 -6.09
C TYR A 137 3.27 -10.95 -6.64
N GLY A 138 3.46 -9.93 -7.44
CA GLY A 138 4.76 -9.56 -8.01
C GLY A 138 5.14 -8.11 -7.77
N THR A 139 4.49 -7.42 -6.83
CA THR A 139 4.77 -6.02 -6.50
C THR A 139 5.50 -5.92 -5.17
N LEU A 140 6.67 -5.31 -5.17
CA LEU A 140 7.43 -5.02 -3.97
C LEU A 140 6.98 -3.67 -3.38
N ILE A 141 6.63 -3.68 -2.11
CA ILE A 141 6.26 -2.47 -1.37
C ILE A 141 7.39 -2.09 -0.43
N LEU A 142 7.82 -0.84 -0.54
CA LEU A 142 8.83 -0.25 0.30
C LEU A 142 8.23 0.89 1.14
N VAL A 143 8.74 1.07 2.34
CA VAL A 143 8.56 2.29 3.14
C VAL A 143 9.95 2.88 3.39
N ASN A 144 10.20 4.07 2.85
CA ASN A 144 11.52 4.73 2.90
C ASN A 144 12.66 3.83 2.38
N GLY A 145 12.40 3.06 1.31
CA GLY A 145 13.35 2.13 0.72
C GLY A 145 13.46 0.76 1.41
N ASN A 146 12.82 0.55 2.56
CA ASN A 146 12.84 -0.71 3.31
C ASN A 146 11.67 -1.61 2.91
N PRO A 147 11.88 -2.88 2.56
CA PRO A 147 10.82 -3.79 2.14
C PRO A 147 9.89 -4.15 3.31
N ILE A 148 8.59 -4.02 3.10
CA ILE A 148 7.58 -4.41 4.09
C ILE A 148 6.82 -5.69 3.70
N ASN A 149 7.06 -6.25 2.52
CA ASN A 149 6.51 -7.54 2.14
C ASN A 149 7.01 -8.62 3.11
N LEU A 150 6.08 -9.35 3.68
CA LEU A 150 6.35 -10.51 4.51
C LEU A 150 5.60 -11.72 3.94
N ASN A 151 6.34 -12.70 3.44
CA ASN A 151 5.76 -13.90 2.86
C ASN A 151 4.77 -13.59 1.70
N ASN A 152 5.15 -12.68 0.81
CA ASN A 152 4.35 -12.11 -0.30
C ASN A 152 3.05 -11.45 0.15
N THR A 153 3.00 -10.93 1.36
CA THR A 153 1.87 -10.15 1.87
C THR A 153 2.33 -8.83 2.46
N TYR A 154 1.48 -7.83 2.42
CA TYR A 154 1.72 -6.51 2.98
C TYR A 154 0.40 -5.86 3.40
N VAL A 155 0.47 -4.85 4.26
CA VAL A 155 -0.67 -4.02 4.66
C VAL A 155 -0.22 -2.57 4.68
N ILE A 156 -0.85 -1.74 3.86
CA ILE A 156 -0.54 -0.31 3.72
C ILE A 156 -1.76 0.59 3.95
N ASP A 157 -2.92 0.02 4.20
CA ASP A 157 -4.16 0.76 4.54
C ASP A 157 -4.12 1.41 5.92
N ALA A 158 -3.19 0.98 6.79
CA ALA A 158 -2.93 1.65 8.05
C ALA A 158 -1.85 2.75 7.97
N ILE A 159 -1.18 2.94 6.81
CA ILE A 159 -0.24 4.07 6.60
C ILE A 159 -1.07 5.30 6.22
N PRO A 160 -1.20 6.30 7.11
CA PRO A 160 -2.08 7.44 6.86
C PRO A 160 -1.49 8.37 5.79
N ALA A 161 -2.37 8.97 4.98
CA ALA A 161 -2.00 9.98 3.99
C ALA A 161 -1.14 11.11 4.60
N GLU A 162 -1.47 11.51 5.82
CA GLU A 162 -0.81 12.60 6.55
C GLU A 162 0.68 12.34 6.85
N ALA A 163 1.09 11.06 6.92
CA ALA A 163 2.49 10.68 7.13
C ALA A 163 3.30 10.63 5.82
N ILE A 164 2.63 10.65 4.65
CA ILE A 164 3.27 10.45 3.35
C ILE A 164 3.74 11.78 2.77
N GLU A 165 4.97 11.83 2.26
CA GLU A 165 5.51 12.91 1.45
C GLU A 165 5.15 12.69 -0.02
N ARG A 166 5.43 11.49 -0.53
CA ARG A 166 5.09 11.04 -1.88
C ARG A 166 5.12 9.52 -1.98
N ILE A 167 4.52 9.00 -3.02
CA ILE A 167 4.62 7.60 -3.41
C ILE A 167 5.26 7.52 -4.79
N GLU A 168 6.35 6.78 -4.91
CA GLU A 168 7.00 6.50 -6.18
C GLU A 168 6.64 5.10 -6.65
N VAL A 169 6.14 4.97 -7.87
CA VAL A 169 5.84 3.69 -8.51
C VAL A 169 6.68 3.52 -9.74
N VAL A 170 7.38 2.40 -9.82
CA VAL A 170 8.12 1.96 -10.99
C VAL A 170 7.45 0.69 -11.49
N LYS A 171 6.95 0.71 -12.71
CA LYS A 171 6.27 -0.44 -13.32
C LYS A 171 7.26 -1.29 -14.10
N GLY A 172 7.04 -2.61 -14.13
CA GLY A 172 7.95 -3.56 -14.79
C GLY A 172 8.97 -4.21 -13.87
N GLY A 173 9.96 -4.88 -14.43
CA GLY A 173 10.93 -5.68 -13.69
C GLY A 173 11.95 -4.85 -12.91
N GLY A 174 11.92 -4.97 -11.58
CA GLY A 174 12.85 -4.30 -10.66
C GLY A 174 13.83 -5.24 -9.94
N SER A 175 13.89 -6.52 -10.33
CA SER A 175 14.60 -7.55 -9.56
C SER A 175 16.11 -7.37 -9.49
N VAL A 176 16.73 -6.73 -10.46
CA VAL A 176 18.19 -6.43 -10.41
C VAL A 176 18.51 -5.57 -9.19
N LEU A 177 17.75 -4.52 -8.93
CA LEU A 177 18.02 -3.63 -7.81
C LEU A 177 17.42 -4.13 -6.49
N TYR A 178 16.25 -4.76 -6.53
CA TYR A 178 15.45 -5.05 -5.34
C TYR A 178 15.31 -6.54 -5.02
N GLY A 179 15.64 -7.43 -5.96
CA GLY A 179 15.54 -8.88 -5.78
C GLY A 179 14.14 -9.42 -5.99
N SER A 180 13.81 -10.45 -5.22
CA SER A 180 12.50 -11.11 -5.28
C SER A 180 11.35 -10.13 -4.98
N GLU A 181 10.17 -10.43 -5.55
CA GLU A 181 8.91 -9.69 -5.42
C GLU A 181 8.81 -8.40 -6.26
N ALA A 182 9.88 -7.95 -6.93
CA ALA A 182 9.88 -6.80 -7.82
C ALA A 182 9.66 -7.20 -9.30
N GLN A 183 8.65 -8.03 -9.58
CA GLN A 183 8.40 -8.61 -10.91
C GLN A 183 7.48 -7.73 -11.77
N SER A 184 6.42 -7.19 -11.20
CA SER A 184 5.49 -6.29 -11.89
C SER A 184 5.74 -4.83 -11.58
N GLY A 185 6.48 -4.55 -10.51
CA GLY A 185 6.84 -3.20 -10.12
C GLY A 185 7.32 -3.08 -8.68
N VAL A 186 7.72 -1.86 -8.36
CA VAL A 186 8.12 -1.43 -7.02
C VAL A 186 7.31 -0.21 -6.65
N ILE A 187 6.71 -0.21 -5.48
CA ILE A 187 5.99 0.92 -4.90
C ILE A 187 6.74 1.35 -3.64
N ASN A 188 7.25 2.56 -3.62
CA ASN A 188 7.97 3.11 -2.47
C ASN A 188 7.18 4.24 -1.84
N ILE A 189 6.71 4.03 -0.62
CA ILE A 189 6.02 5.02 0.18
C ILE A 189 7.06 5.80 0.96
N ILE A 190 7.27 7.06 0.59
CA ILE A 190 8.24 7.94 1.23
C ILE A 190 7.50 8.79 2.25
N THR A 191 7.88 8.68 3.52
CA THR A 191 7.28 9.43 4.61
C THR A 191 7.94 10.79 4.79
N LYS A 192 7.18 11.77 5.28
CA LYS A 192 7.68 13.12 5.54
C LYS A 192 8.87 13.09 6.50
N LYS A 193 9.96 13.74 6.12
CA LYS A 193 11.14 13.88 6.99
C LYS A 193 10.88 14.87 8.12
N LYS A 194 10.13 15.93 7.86
CA LYS A 194 9.65 16.92 8.83
C LYS A 194 8.14 16.88 8.85
N VAL A 195 7.54 17.19 9.96
CA VAL A 195 6.09 17.31 10.10
C VAL A 195 5.75 18.71 10.58
N SER A 196 4.73 19.31 9.99
CA SER A 196 4.12 20.51 10.55
C SER A 196 3.33 20.14 11.80
N ASN A 197 3.47 20.96 12.84
CA ASN A 197 2.69 20.79 14.06
C ASN A 197 1.22 21.03 13.76
N LYS A 198 0.39 19.99 13.87
CA LYS A 198 -1.03 20.07 13.52
C LYS A 198 -1.88 19.10 14.27
N VAL A 199 -3.16 19.47 14.35
CA VAL A 199 -4.24 18.57 14.77
C VAL A 199 -5.29 18.56 13.67
N ARG A 200 -5.78 17.39 13.29
CA ARG A 200 -6.90 17.20 12.37
C ARG A 200 -7.97 16.36 13.02
N VAL A 201 -9.22 16.78 12.88
CA VAL A 201 -10.41 16.03 13.29
C VAL A 201 -11.40 15.96 12.13
N GLY A 202 -12.02 14.81 11.92
CA GLY A 202 -12.97 14.59 10.83
C GLY A 202 -14.12 13.69 11.25
N PHE A 203 -15.31 13.97 10.71
CA PHE A 203 -16.52 13.20 10.94
C PHE A 203 -17.28 13.01 9.64
N GLY A 204 -17.87 11.82 9.46
CA GLY A 204 -18.61 11.50 8.27
C GLY A 204 -19.83 10.62 8.53
N ASN A 205 -20.54 10.28 7.45
CA ASN A 205 -21.60 9.29 7.53
C ASN A 205 -21.02 7.90 7.88
N TYR A 206 -21.87 6.91 8.16
CA TYR A 206 -21.46 5.59 8.67
C TYR A 206 -20.64 5.67 9.95
N LYS A 207 -20.82 6.72 10.77
CA LYS A 207 -20.04 6.99 11.99
C LYS A 207 -18.54 7.04 11.75
N GLN A 208 -18.12 7.50 10.57
CA GLN A 208 -16.72 7.73 10.30
C GLN A 208 -16.16 8.79 11.22
N GLN A 209 -14.94 8.53 11.70
CA GLN A 209 -14.17 9.45 12.54
C GLN A 209 -12.72 9.40 12.11
N GLN A 210 -12.07 10.54 12.08
CA GLN A 210 -10.64 10.67 11.86
C GLN A 210 -10.04 11.62 12.89
N TYR A 211 -8.91 11.21 13.46
CA TYR A 211 -8.12 12.02 14.38
C TYR A 211 -6.66 11.89 13.95
N ASN A 212 -6.00 13.01 13.70
CA ASN A 212 -4.57 13.05 13.43
C ASN A 212 -3.92 14.11 14.31
N VAL A 213 -2.77 13.78 14.88
CA VAL A 213 -1.89 14.69 15.59
C VAL A 213 -0.49 14.47 15.04
N ALA A 214 0.13 15.53 14.54
CA ALA A 214 1.51 15.52 14.13
C ALA A 214 2.25 16.64 14.86
N VAL A 215 3.36 16.30 15.49
CA VAL A 215 4.22 17.26 16.19
C VAL A 215 5.69 16.92 15.94
N GLY A 216 6.51 17.92 15.80
CA GLY A 216 7.92 17.68 15.59
C GLY A 216 8.75 18.94 15.40
N ASN A 217 10.02 18.69 15.19
CA ASN A 217 11.02 19.68 14.84
C ASN A 217 12.02 19.07 13.84
N ASP A 218 13.13 19.70 13.58
CA ASP A 218 14.16 19.21 12.65
C ASP A 218 14.71 17.81 13.00
N LYS A 219 14.67 17.43 14.27
CA LYS A 219 15.21 16.15 14.75
C LYS A 219 14.16 15.11 15.06
N LEU A 220 13.08 15.49 15.74
CA LEU A 220 12.07 14.56 16.23
C LEU A 220 10.76 14.79 15.49
N LYS A 221 10.13 13.73 15.01
CA LYS A 221 8.76 13.72 14.52
C LYS A 221 7.93 12.66 15.25
N ILE A 222 6.72 13.02 15.62
CA ILE A 222 5.73 12.11 16.21
C ILE A 222 4.43 12.31 15.45
N ASN A 223 3.86 11.22 15.00
CA ASN A 223 2.57 11.21 14.33
C ASN A 223 1.65 10.18 14.98
N TYR A 224 0.43 10.57 15.24
CA TYR A 224 -0.67 9.71 15.64
C TYR A 224 -1.81 9.87 14.66
N ASP A 225 -2.32 8.78 14.12
CA ASP A 225 -3.51 8.78 13.27
C ASP A 225 -4.46 7.66 13.69
N LEU A 226 -5.73 7.98 13.77
CA LEU A 226 -6.80 7.04 14.05
C LEU A 226 -7.97 7.30 13.13
N LYS A 227 -8.33 6.31 12.33
CA LYS A 227 -9.52 6.33 11.47
C LYS A 227 -10.46 5.21 11.86
N LYS A 228 -11.75 5.53 11.97
CA LYS A 228 -12.81 4.57 12.34
C LYS A 228 -13.94 4.59 11.32
N TRP A 229 -14.52 3.42 11.12
CA TRP A 229 -15.79 3.23 10.44
C TRP A 229 -16.76 2.53 11.39
N GLY A 230 -18.02 2.94 11.36
CA GLY A 230 -19.09 2.22 12.01
C GLY A 230 -19.81 1.29 11.03
N TYR A 231 -21.08 1.04 11.30
CA TYR A 231 -21.89 0.06 10.57
C TYR A 231 -22.14 0.46 9.12
N VAL A 232 -21.82 -0.47 8.18
CA VAL A 232 -22.17 -0.37 6.77
C VAL A 232 -22.93 -1.63 6.36
N LYS A 233 -24.19 -1.44 5.97
CA LYS A 233 -25.06 -2.54 5.54
C LYS A 233 -24.65 -3.05 4.16
N GLU A 234 -24.70 -4.38 3.97
CA GLU A 234 -24.49 -5.04 2.67
C GLU A 234 -23.17 -4.63 1.99
N ALA A 235 -22.12 -4.45 2.77
CA ALA A 235 -20.80 -4.09 2.27
C ALA A 235 -20.21 -5.17 1.33
N ARG A 236 -20.69 -6.42 1.44
CA ARG A 236 -20.31 -7.54 0.58
C ARG A 236 -21.46 -8.48 0.31
N TYR A 237 -21.62 -8.86 -0.94
CA TYR A 237 -22.50 -9.94 -1.38
C TYR A 237 -21.69 -11.24 -1.52
N THR A 238 -22.12 -12.32 -0.87
CA THR A 238 -21.36 -13.58 -0.85
C THR A 238 -22.01 -14.74 -1.58
N ALA A 239 -23.33 -14.79 -1.63
CA ALA A 239 -24.12 -15.80 -2.38
C ALA A 239 -25.58 -15.39 -2.36
N ALA A 240 -26.43 -16.09 -3.09
CA ALA A 240 -27.88 -15.83 -3.09
C ALA A 240 -28.43 -15.71 -1.65
N ASN A 241 -28.96 -14.54 -1.33
CA ASN A 241 -29.50 -14.20 -0.02
C ASN A 241 -28.50 -14.23 1.16
N THR A 242 -27.21 -14.06 0.88
CA THR A 242 -26.17 -13.92 1.93
C THR A 242 -25.43 -12.61 1.74
N TYR A 243 -25.47 -11.76 2.73
CA TYR A 243 -24.84 -10.44 2.76
C TYR A 243 -23.89 -10.35 3.94
N THR A 244 -22.83 -9.60 3.78
CA THR A 244 -21.90 -9.28 4.87
C THR A 244 -21.99 -7.79 5.17
N ASN A 245 -22.24 -7.46 6.43
CA ASN A 245 -22.24 -6.10 6.94
C ASN A 245 -20.91 -5.83 7.63
N LEU A 246 -20.33 -4.66 7.42
CA LEU A 246 -19.30 -4.15 8.30
C LEU A 246 -19.96 -3.70 9.59
N LYS A 247 -19.51 -4.19 10.75
CA LYS A 247 -19.95 -3.70 12.05
C LYS A 247 -19.14 -2.48 12.48
N GLU A 248 -17.84 -2.61 12.39
CA GLU A 248 -16.88 -1.53 12.67
C GLU A 248 -15.51 -1.90 12.10
N SER A 249 -14.71 -0.89 11.80
CA SER A 249 -13.28 -1.03 11.56
C SER A 249 -12.51 0.17 12.11
N SER A 250 -11.24 -0.05 12.43
CA SER A 250 -10.30 0.99 12.81
C SER A 250 -8.94 0.75 12.21
N ASN A 251 -8.29 1.84 11.81
CA ASN A 251 -6.88 1.87 11.44
C ASN A 251 -6.20 2.87 12.38
N GLU A 252 -5.19 2.43 13.10
CA GLU A 252 -4.39 3.25 14.01
C GLU A 252 -2.93 3.20 13.59
N ASN A 253 -2.28 4.36 13.57
CA ASN A 253 -0.85 4.49 13.34
C ASN A 253 -0.21 5.34 14.41
N ILE A 254 0.89 4.86 14.95
CA ILE A 254 1.81 5.63 15.81
C ILE A 254 3.15 5.64 15.11
N GLY A 255 3.60 6.81 14.65
CA GLY A 255 4.89 7.01 14.00
C GLY A 255 5.82 7.85 14.85
N ILE A 256 7.07 7.41 15.01
CA ILE A 256 8.13 8.16 15.68
C ILE A 256 9.34 8.14 14.76
N GLY A 257 9.86 9.32 14.41
CA GLY A 257 11.07 9.47 13.63
C GLY A 257 12.08 10.34 14.35
N TYR A 258 13.36 10.01 14.22
CA TYR A 258 14.46 10.80 14.77
C TYR A 258 15.60 10.95 13.75
N ASN A 259 15.91 12.18 13.38
CA ASN A 259 17.04 12.53 12.53
C ASN A 259 18.26 12.79 13.41
N PHE A 260 19.23 11.88 13.41
CA PHE A 260 20.50 12.10 14.11
C PHE A 260 21.28 13.24 13.45
N ASN A 261 21.23 13.26 12.12
CA ASN A 261 21.76 14.31 11.23
C ASN A 261 21.04 14.20 9.86
N ASP A 262 21.47 14.97 8.87
CA ASP A 262 20.87 14.99 7.52
C ASP A 262 20.97 13.64 6.77
N GLN A 263 21.88 12.76 7.18
CA GLN A 263 22.16 11.49 6.53
C GLN A 263 21.59 10.29 7.29
N LEU A 264 21.55 10.32 8.62
CA LEU A 264 21.17 9.18 9.46
C LEU A 264 19.86 9.46 10.17
N SER A 265 18.87 8.60 9.94
CA SER A 265 17.57 8.66 10.58
C SER A 265 17.11 7.30 11.10
N PHE A 266 16.32 7.35 12.17
CA PHE A 266 15.62 6.22 12.76
C PHE A 266 14.12 6.45 12.63
N GLU A 267 13.37 5.39 12.31
CA GLU A 267 11.92 5.42 12.26
C GLU A 267 11.31 4.17 12.91
N TYR A 268 10.24 4.40 13.66
CA TYR A 268 9.38 3.37 14.21
C TYR A 268 7.94 3.68 13.82
N ASN A 269 7.23 2.70 13.27
CA ASN A 269 5.80 2.77 13.02
C ASN A 269 5.11 1.55 13.61
N HIS A 270 4.09 1.80 14.43
CA HIS A 270 3.13 0.80 14.88
C HIS A 270 1.82 1.01 14.12
N LEU A 271 1.39 -0.01 13.41
CA LEU A 271 0.16 -0.02 12.62
C LEU A 271 -0.78 -1.06 13.26
N ASP A 272 -2.00 -0.67 13.60
CA ASP A 272 -3.03 -1.57 14.12
C ASP A 272 -4.31 -1.42 13.29
N THR A 273 -4.71 -2.48 12.63
CA THR A 273 -5.95 -2.54 11.86
C THR A 273 -6.88 -3.54 12.51
N GLU A 274 -8.07 -3.11 12.90
CA GLU A 274 -9.13 -3.98 13.42
C GLU A 274 -10.35 -3.93 12.50
N VAL A 275 -11.00 -5.08 12.29
CA VAL A 275 -12.25 -5.16 11.54
C VAL A 275 -13.17 -6.20 12.14
N SER A 276 -14.44 -5.82 12.29
CA SER A 276 -15.51 -6.70 12.74
C SER A 276 -16.65 -6.70 11.73
N TYR A 277 -17.12 -7.88 11.34
CA TYR A 277 -18.26 -8.00 10.45
C TYR A 277 -19.11 -9.21 10.76
N GLU A 278 -20.36 -9.14 10.29
CA GLU A 278 -21.35 -10.19 10.39
C GLU A 278 -21.86 -10.60 9.01
N SER A 279 -22.09 -11.87 8.82
CA SER A 279 -22.73 -12.39 7.62
C SER A 279 -24.15 -12.83 7.95
N LEU A 280 -25.10 -12.34 7.18
CA LEU A 280 -26.52 -12.69 7.31
C LEU A 280 -26.93 -13.55 6.14
N LYS A 281 -27.66 -14.65 6.43
CA LYS A 281 -28.29 -15.51 5.43
C LYS A 281 -29.79 -15.46 5.63
N LYS A 282 -30.54 -15.02 4.60
CA LYS A 282 -31.99 -14.82 4.69
C LYS A 282 -32.40 -13.97 5.90
N GLY A 283 -31.61 -12.92 6.19
CA GLY A 283 -31.85 -11.99 7.31
C GLY A 283 -31.47 -12.51 8.70
N ARG A 284 -30.94 -13.73 8.85
CA ARG A 284 -30.50 -14.29 10.12
C ARG A 284 -28.98 -14.33 10.20
N LEU A 285 -28.42 -14.10 11.39
CA LEU A 285 -26.97 -14.22 11.61
C LEU A 285 -26.47 -15.62 11.23
N ASN A 286 -25.58 -15.67 10.24
CA ASN A 286 -24.96 -16.89 9.74
C ASN A 286 -23.56 -17.09 10.32
N SER A 287 -22.76 -16.02 10.36
CA SER A 287 -21.41 -16.03 10.91
C SER A 287 -20.96 -14.63 11.27
N PHE A 288 -19.98 -14.54 12.13
CA PHE A 288 -19.26 -13.30 12.43
C PHE A 288 -17.76 -13.52 12.27
N THR A 289 -17.04 -12.45 12.14
CA THR A 289 -15.57 -12.43 12.11
C THR A 289 -15.06 -11.16 12.77
N ASP A 290 -14.09 -11.35 13.66
CA ASP A 290 -13.32 -10.30 14.29
C ASP A 290 -11.85 -10.56 13.94
N SER A 291 -11.20 -9.56 13.36
CA SER A 291 -9.82 -9.69 12.92
C SER A 291 -9.01 -8.49 13.33
N SER A 292 -7.76 -8.71 13.70
CA SER A 292 -6.79 -7.64 13.92
C SER A 292 -5.48 -7.96 13.23
N ASN A 293 -4.83 -6.93 12.71
CA ASN A 293 -3.49 -7.02 12.14
C ASN A 293 -2.63 -5.92 12.75
N LYS A 294 -1.61 -6.32 13.51
CA LYS A 294 -0.66 -5.42 14.15
C LYS A 294 0.69 -5.55 13.46
N GLN A 295 1.29 -4.43 13.12
CA GLN A 295 2.60 -4.38 12.50
C GLN A 295 3.50 -3.42 13.26
N ASP A 296 4.73 -3.85 13.47
CA ASP A 296 5.83 -3.01 13.96
C ASP A 296 6.89 -2.90 12.86
N LEU A 297 7.18 -1.69 12.41
CA LEU A 297 8.21 -1.38 11.42
C LEU A 297 9.29 -0.54 12.10
N ILE A 298 10.48 -1.09 12.21
CA ILE A 298 11.66 -0.40 12.77
C ILE A 298 12.67 -0.24 11.66
N GLN A 299 13.17 0.97 11.45
CA GLN A 299 14.06 1.28 10.34
C GLN A 299 15.19 2.20 10.79
N LEU A 300 16.40 1.92 10.31
CA LEU A 300 17.56 2.80 10.40
C LEU A 300 18.03 3.08 8.97
N ASN A 301 18.03 4.34 8.56
CA ASN A 301 18.34 4.74 7.21
C ASN A 301 19.55 5.67 7.19
N TYR A 302 20.55 5.32 6.39
CA TYR A 302 21.70 6.16 6.10
C TYR A 302 21.68 6.58 4.63
N ASN A 303 21.62 7.88 4.37
CA ASN A 303 21.55 8.48 3.03
C ASN A 303 22.73 9.46 2.83
N GLY A 304 23.92 8.91 2.64
CA GLY A 304 25.08 9.71 2.24
C GLY A 304 25.14 9.91 0.73
N ASN A 305 26.00 10.82 0.27
CA ASN A 305 26.12 11.19 -1.15
C ASN A 305 26.51 9.99 -2.05
N LYS A 306 27.44 9.16 -1.59
CA LYS A 306 27.94 8.00 -2.36
C LYS A 306 27.51 6.66 -1.76
N THR A 307 27.23 6.63 -0.47
CA THR A 307 26.85 5.42 0.27
C THR A 307 25.42 5.56 0.78
N LYS A 308 24.58 4.57 0.53
CA LYS A 308 23.25 4.46 1.13
C LYS A 308 23.14 3.12 1.84
N GLY A 309 22.46 3.12 2.97
CA GLY A 309 22.26 1.89 3.75
C GLY A 309 20.95 1.90 4.49
N HIS A 310 20.35 0.75 4.60
CA HIS A 310 19.10 0.54 5.30
C HIS A 310 19.22 -0.69 6.19
N ALA A 311 18.72 -0.60 7.41
CA ALA A 311 18.52 -1.76 8.27
C ALA A 311 17.09 -1.73 8.80
N TRP A 312 16.42 -2.89 8.84
CA TRP A 312 15.02 -2.97 9.25
C TRP A 312 14.73 -4.20 10.10
N PHE A 313 13.71 -4.06 10.91
CA PHE A 313 13.01 -5.15 11.57
C PHE A 313 11.51 -4.91 11.41
N ASN A 314 10.82 -5.88 10.80
CA ASN A 314 9.39 -5.85 10.60
C ASN A 314 8.75 -7.05 11.30
N LYS A 315 7.67 -6.80 11.99
CA LYS A 315 6.85 -7.84 12.63
C LYS A 315 5.40 -7.62 12.32
N THR A 316 4.70 -8.69 11.93
CA THR A 316 3.26 -8.67 11.69
C THR A 316 2.60 -9.78 12.47
N LYS A 317 1.52 -9.44 13.16
CA LYS A 317 0.68 -10.37 13.87
C LYS A 317 -0.77 -10.22 13.42
N LEU A 318 -1.26 -11.23 12.70
CA LEU A 318 -2.64 -11.32 12.27
C LEU A 318 -3.38 -12.31 13.16
N ASP A 319 -4.44 -11.84 13.83
CA ASP A 319 -5.37 -12.65 14.61
C ASP A 319 -6.75 -12.61 13.93
N TYR A 320 -7.15 -13.72 13.35
CA TYR A 320 -8.44 -13.88 12.70
C TYR A 320 -9.33 -14.80 13.55
N ALA A 321 -10.42 -14.27 14.08
CA ALA A 321 -11.39 -15.00 14.87
C ALA A 321 -12.75 -15.02 14.15
N GLY A 322 -13.11 -16.17 13.59
CA GLY A 322 -14.42 -16.42 12.98
C GLY A 322 -15.29 -17.35 13.84
N SER A 323 -16.57 -17.47 13.47
CA SER A 323 -17.54 -18.33 14.16
C SER A 323 -17.10 -19.79 14.26
N SER A 324 -16.32 -20.28 13.29
CA SER A 324 -15.92 -21.69 13.19
C SER A 324 -14.44 -21.94 13.53
N ALA A 325 -13.58 -20.94 13.51
CA ALA A 325 -12.15 -21.11 13.76
C ALA A 325 -11.44 -19.79 14.12
N ARG A 326 -10.28 -19.93 14.73
CA ARG A 326 -9.35 -18.84 14.97
C ARG A 326 -7.97 -19.19 14.41
N ASN A 327 -7.39 -18.29 13.63
CA ASN A 327 -6.05 -18.43 13.08
C ASN A 327 -5.18 -17.29 13.57
N LEU A 328 -3.97 -17.63 13.96
CA LEU A 328 -2.93 -16.67 14.33
C LEU A 328 -1.75 -16.87 13.39
N PHE A 329 -1.38 -15.79 12.70
CA PHE A 329 -0.19 -15.72 11.86
C PHE A 329 0.78 -14.70 12.46
N GLU A 330 2.04 -15.11 12.58
CA GLU A 330 3.12 -14.26 13.04
C GLU A 330 4.23 -14.32 12.00
N ASN A 331 4.54 -13.16 11.41
CA ASN A 331 5.63 -13.01 10.45
C ASN A 331 6.63 -12.02 11.00
N GLU A 332 7.90 -12.33 10.82
CA GLU A 332 8.99 -11.44 11.18
C GLU A 332 10.00 -11.39 10.03
N SER A 333 10.57 -10.23 9.77
CA SER A 333 11.73 -10.10 8.90
C SER A 333 12.69 -9.07 9.45
N PHE A 334 13.97 -9.37 9.34
CA PHE A 334 15.01 -8.38 9.54
C PHE A 334 16.03 -8.45 8.42
N GLY A 335 16.67 -7.34 8.15
CA GLY A 335 17.67 -7.31 7.11
C GLY A 335 18.46 -6.01 7.12
N ALA A 336 19.45 -6.02 6.25
CA ALA A 336 20.26 -4.86 5.95
C ALA A 336 20.60 -4.81 4.46
N ASP A 337 20.61 -3.61 3.91
CA ASP A 337 20.96 -3.30 2.52
C ASP A 337 22.03 -2.21 2.54
N LEU A 338 23.08 -2.38 1.79
CA LEU A 338 24.14 -1.40 1.63
C LEU A 338 24.47 -1.19 0.17
N GLN A 339 24.57 0.05 -0.25
CA GLN A 339 24.88 0.46 -1.61
C GLN A 339 26.03 1.47 -1.62
N GLN A 340 26.93 1.32 -2.60
CA GLN A 340 28.00 2.27 -2.89
C GLN A 340 27.92 2.72 -4.34
N ASN A 341 27.92 4.04 -4.56
CA ASN A 341 28.05 4.68 -5.85
C ASN A 341 29.52 5.05 -6.09
N ILE A 342 30.06 4.61 -7.21
CA ILE A 342 31.48 4.76 -7.59
C ILE A 342 31.52 5.48 -8.94
N GLU A 343 31.93 6.73 -8.95
CA GLU A 343 32.20 7.46 -10.18
C GLU A 343 33.51 6.95 -10.80
N LEU A 344 33.41 6.12 -11.83
CA LEU A 344 34.60 5.61 -12.53
C LEU A 344 35.25 6.72 -13.36
N ASN A 345 34.46 7.58 -13.93
CA ASN A 345 34.83 8.81 -14.66
C ASN A 345 33.58 9.69 -14.82
N ASN A 346 33.71 10.82 -15.52
CA ASN A 346 32.61 11.78 -15.77
C ASN A 346 31.45 11.22 -16.62
N LYS A 347 31.61 10.05 -17.25
CA LYS A 347 30.57 9.37 -18.07
C LYS A 347 30.05 8.08 -17.45
N SER A 348 30.69 7.56 -16.40
CA SER A 348 30.44 6.21 -15.90
C SER A 348 30.22 6.22 -14.41
N LEU A 349 29.04 5.84 -13.97
CA LEU A 349 28.66 5.61 -12.59
C LEU A 349 28.42 4.11 -12.38
N LEU A 350 29.21 3.50 -11.51
CA LEU A 350 29.01 2.13 -11.07
C LEU A 350 28.32 2.12 -9.71
N THR A 351 27.16 1.51 -9.62
CA THR A 351 26.44 1.26 -8.37
C THR A 351 26.61 -0.22 -8.00
N VAL A 352 27.18 -0.50 -6.84
CA VAL A 352 27.31 -1.86 -6.31
C VAL A 352 26.60 -1.95 -4.97
N GLY A 353 26.05 -3.10 -4.64
CA GLY A 353 25.42 -3.27 -3.35
C GLY A 353 25.16 -4.71 -2.97
N GLY A 354 24.81 -4.87 -1.70
CA GLY A 354 24.49 -6.15 -1.10
C GLY A 354 23.33 -6.04 -0.12
N VAL A 355 22.53 -7.09 -0.05
CA VAL A 355 21.41 -7.20 0.88
C VAL A 355 21.46 -8.55 1.58
N TYR A 356 21.16 -8.53 2.86
CA TYR A 356 20.85 -9.72 3.65
C TYR A 356 19.45 -9.56 4.24
N LYS A 357 18.61 -10.59 4.13
CA LYS A 357 17.26 -10.63 4.70
C LYS A 357 17.02 -12.00 5.32
N ARG A 358 16.44 -12.01 6.52
CA ARG A 358 15.89 -13.22 7.13
C ARG A 358 14.39 -13.06 7.32
N GLU A 359 13.65 -14.06 6.88
CA GLU A 359 12.19 -14.14 7.03
C GLU A 359 11.81 -15.31 7.92
N VAL A 360 10.86 -15.08 8.81
CA VAL A 360 10.26 -16.09 9.67
C VAL A 360 8.75 -16.04 9.54
N TYR A 361 8.16 -17.19 9.32
CA TYR A 361 6.72 -17.40 9.24
C TYR A 361 6.28 -18.40 10.30
N ASN A 362 5.22 -18.09 11.04
CA ASN A 362 4.66 -18.97 12.04
C ASN A 362 3.14 -18.92 11.97
N SER A 363 2.50 -20.07 11.77
CA SER A 363 1.05 -20.19 11.69
C SER A 363 0.55 -21.14 12.76
N LYS A 364 -0.38 -20.66 13.58
CA LYS A 364 -1.03 -21.41 14.65
C LYS A 364 -2.53 -21.46 14.37
N LEU A 365 -3.06 -22.65 14.14
CA LEU A 365 -4.49 -22.89 13.99
C LEU A 365 -5.07 -23.35 15.33
N LYS A 366 -6.13 -22.71 15.81
CA LYS A 366 -6.89 -23.18 16.97
C LYS A 366 -8.07 -24.02 16.50
N LYS A 367 -8.19 -25.22 17.04
CA LYS A 367 -9.15 -26.32 16.82
C LYS A 367 -8.71 -27.35 15.77
N GLY A 368 -7.88 -28.32 16.23
CA GLY A 368 -7.80 -29.68 15.66
C GLY A 368 -7.14 -29.81 14.28
N LYS A 369 -6.63 -28.74 13.67
CA LYS A 369 -5.86 -28.82 12.43
C LYS A 369 -4.38 -28.58 12.68
N PRO A 370 -3.49 -29.25 11.94
CA PRO A 370 -2.06 -29.12 12.13
C PRO A 370 -1.64 -27.67 11.86
N SER A 371 -0.94 -27.07 12.80
CA SER A 371 -0.21 -25.82 12.59
C SER A 371 1.01 -26.12 11.72
N ILE A 372 1.33 -25.22 10.79
CA ILE A 372 2.54 -25.36 9.95
C ILE A 372 3.81 -25.29 10.80
N GLY A 373 3.72 -24.71 12.00
CA GLY A 373 4.87 -24.40 12.83
C GLY A 373 5.72 -23.26 12.27
N LYS A 374 6.89 -23.09 12.86
CA LYS A 374 7.83 -22.03 12.47
C LYS A 374 8.61 -22.45 11.22
N LYS A 375 8.65 -21.61 10.20
CA LYS A 375 9.46 -21.71 8.99
C LYS A 375 10.36 -20.49 8.88
N ALA A 376 11.61 -20.68 8.44
CA ALA A 376 12.55 -19.59 8.30
C ALA A 376 13.41 -19.75 7.05
N ARG A 377 13.79 -18.62 6.45
CA ARG A 377 14.63 -18.54 5.27
C ARG A 377 15.58 -17.36 5.38
N ASN A 378 16.85 -17.58 5.01
CA ASN A 378 17.80 -16.52 4.80
C ASN A 378 17.91 -16.22 3.31
N GLN A 379 18.12 -14.98 2.96
CA GLN A 379 18.33 -14.51 1.60
C GLN A 379 19.53 -13.58 1.58
N MET A 380 20.43 -13.79 0.62
CA MET A 380 21.55 -12.91 0.32
C MET A 380 21.45 -12.47 -1.14
N GLY A 381 21.71 -11.21 -1.42
CA GLY A 381 21.74 -10.67 -2.77
C GLY A 381 22.95 -9.77 -2.97
N LEU A 382 23.62 -9.89 -4.11
CA LEU A 382 24.67 -8.96 -4.53
C LEU A 382 24.30 -8.42 -5.91
N PHE A 383 24.43 -7.13 -6.13
CA PHE A 383 24.13 -6.51 -7.41
C PHE A 383 25.18 -5.48 -7.84
N ALA A 384 25.25 -5.29 -9.14
CA ALA A 384 26.02 -4.22 -9.75
C ALA A 384 25.23 -3.63 -10.93
N GLN A 385 25.30 -2.32 -11.09
CA GLN A 385 24.67 -1.58 -12.17
C GLN A 385 25.67 -0.53 -12.69
N LEU A 386 25.92 -0.53 -13.99
CA LEU A 386 26.72 0.46 -14.68
C LEU A 386 25.80 1.40 -15.46
N ASP A 387 25.88 2.69 -15.17
CA ASP A 387 25.26 3.78 -15.90
C ASP A 387 26.34 4.47 -16.74
N TYR A 388 26.25 4.33 -18.08
CA TYR A 388 27.25 4.80 -19.02
C TYR A 388 26.67 5.81 -20.02
N LYS A 389 27.16 7.05 -19.96
CA LYS A 389 26.82 8.13 -20.91
C LYS A 389 27.75 8.09 -22.11
N PHE A 390 27.24 7.70 -23.27
CA PHE A 390 28.00 7.82 -24.51
C PHE A 390 28.28 9.28 -24.84
N ASN A 391 27.25 10.11 -24.70
CA ASN A 391 27.26 11.56 -24.87
C ASN A 391 26.16 12.19 -23.99
N ASP A 392 25.88 13.47 -24.14
CA ASP A 392 24.88 14.19 -23.35
C ASP A 392 23.43 13.77 -23.63
N LYS A 393 23.18 13.06 -24.72
CA LYS A 393 21.85 12.59 -25.13
C LYS A 393 21.64 11.11 -24.95
N ASP A 394 22.68 10.30 -25.06
CA ASP A 394 22.58 8.84 -25.11
C ASP A 394 23.21 8.19 -23.89
N ASN A 395 22.41 7.43 -23.19
CA ASN A 395 22.82 6.71 -21.99
C ASN A 395 22.38 5.25 -22.04
N VAL A 396 23.21 4.35 -21.53
CA VAL A 396 22.93 2.93 -21.35
C VAL A 396 23.13 2.55 -19.89
N ILE A 397 22.18 1.80 -19.35
CA ILE A 397 22.25 1.25 -18.00
C ILE A 397 22.19 -0.27 -18.11
N ILE A 398 23.20 -0.95 -17.59
CA ILE A 398 23.27 -2.43 -17.56
C ILE A 398 23.44 -2.86 -16.12
N GLY A 399 22.65 -3.84 -15.70
CA GLY A 399 22.69 -4.36 -14.34
C GLY A 399 22.62 -5.86 -14.27
N GLY A 400 23.16 -6.41 -13.19
CA GLY A 400 23.07 -7.82 -12.85
C GLY A 400 22.99 -8.03 -11.34
N ARG A 401 22.27 -9.09 -10.93
CA ARG A 401 22.10 -9.49 -9.54
C ARG A 401 22.14 -10.99 -9.38
N GLY A 402 22.95 -11.48 -8.45
CA GLY A 402 22.85 -12.82 -7.90
C GLY A 402 22.05 -12.81 -6.60
N THR A 403 21.15 -13.76 -6.43
CA THR A 403 20.37 -13.96 -5.21
C THR A 403 20.42 -15.41 -4.80
N TRP A 404 20.74 -15.66 -3.53
CA TRP A 404 20.87 -16.99 -2.92
C TRP A 404 19.98 -17.08 -1.70
N THR A 405 19.32 -18.22 -1.54
CA THR A 405 18.50 -18.47 -0.35
C THR A 405 18.89 -19.79 0.29
N SER A 406 18.79 -19.84 1.61
CA SER A 406 18.86 -21.08 2.37
C SER A 406 17.64 -21.22 3.25
N SER A 407 17.00 -22.40 3.27
CA SER A 407 15.86 -22.70 4.12
C SER A 407 16.30 -23.54 5.32
N GLU A 408 15.87 -23.12 6.52
CA GLU A 408 16.12 -23.86 7.76
C GLU A 408 15.04 -24.91 8.06
N SER A 409 13.97 -24.99 7.23
CA SER A 409 12.74 -25.71 7.60
C SER A 409 12.20 -26.58 6.48
N ASN A 410 12.96 -27.57 6.04
CA ASN A 410 12.55 -28.53 4.99
C ASN A 410 12.05 -27.89 3.68
N GLY A 411 12.45 -26.64 3.42
CA GLY A 411 12.19 -25.92 2.18
C GLY A 411 13.36 -26.03 1.23
N GLN A 412 13.12 -25.75 -0.06
CA GLN A 412 14.17 -25.71 -1.05
C GLN A 412 15.01 -24.44 -0.92
N SER A 413 16.27 -24.52 -1.27
CA SER A 413 17.13 -23.37 -1.57
C SER A 413 16.91 -22.95 -3.01
N TYR A 414 16.91 -21.65 -3.26
CA TYR A 414 16.74 -21.08 -4.59
C TYR A 414 17.89 -20.13 -4.88
N ASP A 415 18.47 -20.29 -6.06
CA ASP A 415 19.47 -19.38 -6.62
C ASP A 415 18.87 -18.76 -7.87
N ASN A 416 19.08 -17.47 -8.05
CA ASN A 416 18.62 -16.76 -9.24
C ASN A 416 19.65 -15.72 -9.65
N PHE A 417 19.87 -15.60 -10.96
CA PHE A 417 20.64 -14.51 -11.54
C PHE A 417 19.73 -13.72 -12.49
N SER A 418 19.55 -12.44 -12.21
CA SER A 418 18.70 -11.54 -13.00
C SER A 418 19.54 -10.44 -13.64
N THR A 419 19.25 -10.12 -14.90
CA THR A 419 19.91 -9.07 -15.68
C THR A 419 18.93 -8.00 -16.14
N SER A 420 19.45 -6.83 -16.45
CA SER A 420 18.70 -5.76 -17.10
C SER A 420 19.58 -4.93 -18.03
N ALA A 421 18.99 -4.45 -19.11
CA ALA A 421 19.60 -3.51 -20.02
C ALA A 421 18.59 -2.43 -20.40
N GLN A 422 19.01 -1.18 -20.31
CA GLN A 422 18.17 -0.03 -20.57
C GLN A 422 18.94 0.97 -21.41
N TYR A 423 18.24 1.62 -22.34
CA TYR A 423 18.76 2.70 -23.15
C TYR A 423 17.84 3.91 -23.07
N ILE A 424 18.40 5.09 -22.98
CA ILE A 424 17.65 6.34 -23.02
C ILE A 424 18.31 7.30 -24.03
N HIS A 425 17.49 7.88 -24.87
CA HIS A 425 17.85 8.98 -25.76
C HIS A 425 17.13 10.25 -25.35
N LYS A 426 17.87 11.32 -25.09
CA LYS A 426 17.34 12.65 -24.74
C LYS A 426 17.30 13.49 -26.00
N PHE A 427 16.11 13.93 -26.40
CA PHE A 427 15.97 14.91 -27.48
C PHE A 427 16.43 16.29 -27.01
N ASP A 428 16.04 16.64 -25.77
CA ASP A 428 16.42 17.85 -25.05
C ASP A 428 16.39 17.58 -23.52
N GLN A 429 16.35 18.63 -22.70
CA GLN A 429 16.34 18.49 -21.23
C GLN A 429 15.03 17.90 -20.70
N ASP A 430 13.93 18.08 -21.42
CA ASP A 430 12.57 17.79 -20.97
C ASP A 430 11.92 16.63 -21.71
N LYS A 431 12.62 16.06 -22.73
CA LYS A 431 12.08 15.01 -23.60
C LYS A 431 13.04 13.84 -23.75
N SER A 432 12.51 12.65 -23.56
CA SER A 432 13.29 11.43 -23.72
C SER A 432 12.48 10.30 -24.34
N PHE A 433 13.19 9.40 -25.00
CA PHE A 433 12.72 8.07 -25.42
C PHE A 433 13.57 7.02 -24.74
N TYR A 434 12.97 5.93 -24.33
CA TYR A 434 13.71 4.83 -23.69
C TYR A 434 13.25 3.46 -24.18
N VAL A 435 14.15 2.49 -24.03
CA VAL A 435 13.89 1.05 -24.16
C VAL A 435 14.47 0.33 -22.96
N SER A 436 13.74 -0.64 -22.42
CA SER A 436 14.14 -1.42 -21.25
C SER A 436 13.83 -2.89 -21.47
N VAL A 437 14.77 -3.76 -21.09
CA VAL A 437 14.57 -5.20 -20.95
C VAL A 437 15.09 -5.59 -19.57
N ALA A 438 14.25 -6.25 -18.77
CA ALA A 438 14.63 -6.63 -17.42
C ALA A 438 14.08 -8.01 -17.07
N GLU A 439 14.96 -8.88 -16.58
CA GLU A 439 14.59 -10.13 -15.93
C GLU A 439 14.09 -9.88 -14.52
N SER A 440 13.18 -10.73 -14.08
CA SER A 440 12.56 -10.63 -12.77
C SER A 440 12.19 -12.00 -12.22
N PHE A 441 12.12 -12.11 -10.90
CA PHE A 441 11.72 -13.35 -10.26
C PHE A 441 10.97 -13.11 -8.94
N VAL A 442 10.18 -14.12 -8.53
CA VAL A 442 9.54 -14.16 -7.22
C VAL A 442 9.69 -15.55 -6.63
N MET A 443 10.26 -15.64 -5.44
CA MET A 443 10.38 -16.90 -4.71
C MET A 443 9.03 -17.34 -4.14
N PRO A 444 8.75 -18.67 -4.09
CA PRO A 444 7.58 -19.19 -3.40
C PRO A 444 7.56 -18.75 -1.95
N SER A 445 6.42 -18.27 -1.48
CA SER A 445 6.24 -17.92 -0.07
C SER A 445 5.97 -19.17 0.77
N PHE A 446 6.26 -19.11 2.07
CA PHE A 446 5.92 -20.20 2.98
C PHE A 446 4.42 -20.52 3.00
N LYS A 447 3.57 -19.50 2.83
CA LYS A 447 2.12 -19.67 2.73
C LYS A 447 1.71 -20.46 1.49
N GLN A 448 2.45 -20.36 0.38
CA GLN A 448 2.18 -21.12 -0.85
C GLN A 448 2.72 -22.56 -0.76
N MET A 449 3.92 -22.74 -0.21
CA MET A 449 4.53 -24.07 -0.05
C MET A 449 3.86 -24.91 1.06
N PHE A 450 3.44 -24.26 2.16
CA PHE A 450 2.89 -24.89 3.34
C PHE A 450 1.59 -24.19 3.76
N PRO A 451 0.52 -24.30 2.96
CA PRO A 451 -0.69 -23.57 3.25
C PRO A 451 -1.38 -24.09 4.51
N SER A 452 -1.81 -23.16 5.35
CA SER A 452 -2.75 -23.41 6.43
C SER A 452 -4.07 -22.75 6.07
N SER A 453 -5.02 -23.52 5.59
CA SER A 453 -6.24 -22.98 5.02
C SER A 453 -7.50 -23.61 5.64
N TRP A 454 -8.61 -22.86 5.61
CA TRP A 454 -9.96 -23.31 5.90
C TRP A 454 -10.45 -24.39 4.93
N VAL A 455 -9.91 -24.35 3.71
CA VAL A 455 -10.13 -25.31 2.65
C VAL A 455 -8.95 -26.25 2.68
N GLU A 456 -9.19 -27.54 2.49
CA GLU A 456 -8.14 -28.52 2.42
C GLU A 456 -7.20 -28.19 1.27
N THR A 457 -6.02 -27.69 1.61
CA THR A 457 -5.01 -27.27 0.66
C THR A 457 -3.79 -28.15 0.84
N LYS A 458 -3.39 -28.84 -0.21
CA LYS A 458 -2.20 -29.70 -0.21
C LYS A 458 -0.94 -28.85 -0.15
N PRO A 459 0.04 -29.19 0.69
CA PRO A 459 1.37 -28.60 0.62
C PRO A 459 2.04 -28.91 -0.71
N ASN A 460 2.72 -27.91 -1.30
CA ASN A 460 3.59 -28.11 -2.44
C ASN A 460 4.96 -27.48 -2.16
N PRO A 461 5.89 -28.21 -1.51
CA PRO A 461 7.22 -27.70 -1.22
C PRO A 461 8.10 -27.61 -2.48
N ASP A 462 7.69 -28.24 -3.60
CA ASP A 462 8.45 -28.31 -4.86
C ASP A 462 8.12 -27.18 -5.83
N LEU A 463 7.40 -26.13 -5.37
CA LEU A 463 7.13 -24.95 -6.17
C LEU A 463 8.43 -24.30 -6.65
N LYS A 464 8.47 -23.98 -7.95
CA LYS A 464 9.57 -23.24 -8.56
C LYS A 464 9.37 -21.73 -8.34
N PRO A 465 10.44 -20.94 -8.32
CA PRO A 465 10.35 -19.50 -8.43
C PRO A 465 9.62 -19.09 -9.71
N GLN A 466 8.86 -18.01 -9.64
CA GLN A 466 8.33 -17.34 -10.83
C GLN A 466 9.51 -16.61 -11.50
N GLU A 467 9.65 -16.75 -12.81
CA GLU A 467 10.67 -16.06 -13.59
C GLU A 467 10.01 -15.31 -14.74
N GLY A 468 10.48 -14.13 -15.06
CA GLY A 468 9.89 -13.35 -16.13
C GLY A 468 10.85 -12.38 -16.80
N ILE A 469 10.48 -11.99 -18.01
CA ILE A 469 11.12 -10.93 -18.75
C ILE A 469 10.09 -9.84 -19.01
N ASN A 470 10.49 -8.61 -18.72
CA ASN A 470 9.73 -7.41 -18.98
C ASN A 470 10.41 -6.61 -20.08
N TYR A 471 9.67 -6.33 -21.16
CA TYR A 471 10.09 -5.47 -22.27
C TYR A 471 9.27 -4.20 -22.22
N GLU A 472 9.91 -3.06 -22.35
CA GLU A 472 9.23 -1.78 -22.37
C GLU A 472 9.93 -0.79 -23.29
N MET A 473 9.16 0.04 -23.97
CA MET A 473 9.63 1.23 -24.64
C MET A 473 8.68 2.38 -24.35
N GLY A 474 9.19 3.59 -24.20
CA GLY A 474 8.35 4.72 -23.88
C GLY A 474 8.96 6.06 -24.26
N TYR A 475 8.10 7.07 -24.26
CA TYR A 475 8.43 8.46 -24.44
C TYR A 475 7.93 9.27 -23.26
N LYS A 476 8.73 10.21 -22.81
CA LYS A 476 8.41 11.15 -21.75
C LYS A 476 8.68 12.58 -22.20
N GLU A 477 7.75 13.45 -21.89
CA GLU A 477 7.91 14.89 -22.03
C GLU A 477 7.41 15.56 -20.76
N ILE A 478 8.30 16.24 -20.03
CA ILE A 478 8.01 16.88 -18.76
C ILE A 478 8.57 18.29 -18.85
N SER A 479 7.73 19.27 -19.15
CA SER A 479 8.14 20.63 -19.42
C SER A 479 7.18 21.63 -18.78
N GLY A 480 7.71 22.47 -17.92
CA GLY A 480 6.95 23.55 -17.28
C GLY A 480 5.68 23.03 -16.59
N ASN A 481 4.54 23.34 -17.20
CA ASN A 481 3.22 23.05 -16.65
C ASN A 481 2.55 21.80 -17.23
N HIS A 482 3.24 20.99 -18.02
CA HIS A 482 2.68 19.74 -18.53
C HIS A 482 3.67 18.58 -18.46
N ALA A 483 3.14 17.40 -18.18
CA ALA A 483 3.84 16.13 -18.27
C ALA A 483 3.00 15.15 -19.07
N TRP A 484 3.62 14.57 -20.11
CA TRP A 484 2.95 13.53 -20.83
C TRP A 484 3.89 12.34 -21.09
N LYS A 485 3.37 11.15 -20.88
CA LYS A 485 4.14 9.92 -20.94
C LYS A 485 3.36 8.87 -21.69
N VAL A 486 4.05 8.09 -22.52
CA VAL A 486 3.50 6.93 -23.18
C VAL A 486 4.45 5.75 -23.01
N ALA A 487 3.91 4.55 -22.89
CA ALA A 487 4.68 3.32 -22.83
C ALA A 487 3.96 2.16 -23.53
N LEU A 488 4.74 1.37 -24.25
CA LEU A 488 4.37 0.04 -24.74
C LEU A 488 5.12 -0.98 -23.91
N PHE A 489 4.43 -2.00 -23.42
CA PHE A 489 5.06 -3.02 -22.59
C PHE A 489 4.62 -4.43 -22.95
N HIS A 490 5.49 -5.38 -22.69
CA HIS A 490 5.21 -6.81 -22.75
C HIS A 490 5.83 -7.51 -21.54
N MET A 491 5.03 -8.33 -20.87
CA MET A 491 5.43 -9.18 -19.75
C MET A 491 5.23 -10.63 -20.14
N ASP A 492 6.28 -11.46 -20.05
CA ASP A 492 6.23 -12.92 -20.21
C ASP A 492 6.79 -13.56 -18.93
N ILE A 493 5.93 -14.18 -18.15
CA ILE A 493 6.26 -14.74 -16.84
C ILE A 493 5.95 -16.23 -16.86
N LYS A 494 6.97 -17.02 -16.57
CA LYS A 494 6.92 -18.46 -16.41
C LYS A 494 6.75 -18.83 -14.93
N ASP A 495 6.20 -20.00 -14.72
CA ASP A 495 6.07 -20.58 -13.38
C ASP A 495 5.34 -19.66 -12.37
N ASN A 496 4.44 -18.79 -12.82
CA ASN A 496 3.60 -17.98 -11.93
C ASN A 496 2.81 -18.86 -10.96
N ILE A 497 2.93 -18.59 -9.67
CA ILE A 497 2.35 -19.44 -8.62
C ILE A 497 0.89 -19.05 -8.38
N SER A 498 -0.02 -19.98 -8.64
CA SER A 498 -1.47 -19.80 -8.47
C SER A 498 -2.10 -20.97 -7.72
N ALA A 499 -3.13 -20.69 -6.92
CA ALA A 499 -3.93 -21.74 -6.30
C ALA A 499 -4.86 -22.40 -7.32
N THR A 500 -4.81 -23.71 -7.44
CA THR A 500 -5.63 -24.55 -8.34
C THR A 500 -6.53 -25.48 -7.53
N LEU A 501 -7.69 -25.79 -8.05
CA LEU A 501 -8.60 -26.81 -7.49
C LEU A 501 -8.34 -28.15 -8.17
N ASN A 502 -8.12 -29.20 -7.41
CA ASN A 502 -7.99 -30.58 -7.87
C ASN A 502 -9.36 -31.27 -8.00
N LYS A 503 -9.41 -32.41 -8.68
CA LYS A 503 -10.64 -33.23 -8.84
C LYS A 503 -11.23 -33.73 -7.53
N ASP A 504 -10.42 -33.88 -6.51
CA ASP A 504 -10.82 -34.31 -5.17
C ASP A 504 -11.28 -33.17 -4.24
N ASP A 505 -11.63 -32.00 -4.85
CA ASP A 505 -12.05 -30.78 -4.16
C ASP A 505 -10.99 -30.19 -3.20
N THR A 506 -9.75 -30.63 -3.26
CA THR A 506 -8.64 -30.01 -2.55
C THR A 506 -8.01 -28.90 -3.37
N TYR A 507 -7.40 -27.90 -2.71
CA TYR A 507 -6.60 -26.89 -3.36
C TYR A 507 -5.11 -27.23 -3.30
N GLU A 508 -4.36 -26.75 -4.28
CA GLU A 508 -2.92 -26.82 -4.34
C GLU A 508 -2.36 -25.56 -5.03
N TYR A 509 -1.20 -25.09 -4.59
CA TYR A 509 -0.48 -24.09 -5.35
C TYR A 509 0.36 -24.78 -6.41
N SER A 510 0.28 -24.32 -7.65
CA SER A 510 1.04 -24.84 -8.78
C SER A 510 1.62 -23.73 -9.62
N ASN A 511 2.68 -24.06 -10.37
CA ASN A 511 3.30 -23.16 -11.32
C ASN A 511 2.49 -23.08 -12.61
N GLN A 512 2.24 -21.87 -13.09
CA GLN A 512 1.45 -21.53 -14.28
C GLN A 512 2.23 -20.51 -15.10
N ASP A 513 1.70 -20.10 -16.26
CA ASP A 513 2.30 -19.02 -17.05
C ASP A 513 1.39 -17.77 -17.04
N PHE A 514 2.01 -16.62 -17.21
CA PHE A 514 1.32 -15.34 -17.39
C PHE A 514 1.95 -14.55 -18.52
N LYS A 515 1.13 -13.84 -19.29
CA LYS A 515 1.60 -12.85 -20.25
C LYS A 515 0.65 -11.65 -20.33
N ASN A 516 1.22 -10.51 -20.58
CA ASN A 516 0.47 -9.29 -20.82
C ASN A 516 1.20 -8.38 -21.81
N THR A 517 0.46 -7.86 -22.78
CA THR A 517 0.93 -6.80 -23.68
C THR A 517 -0.01 -5.64 -23.58
N GLY A 518 0.52 -4.43 -23.48
CA GLY A 518 -0.32 -3.25 -23.32
C GLY A 518 0.35 -1.96 -23.71
N PHE A 519 -0.49 -0.92 -23.72
CA PHE A 519 -0.16 0.47 -23.96
C PHE A 519 -0.67 1.31 -22.80
N GLU A 520 0.16 2.20 -22.30
CA GLU A 520 -0.16 3.21 -21.29
C GLU A 520 0.09 4.60 -21.86
N ALA A 521 -0.80 5.54 -21.55
CA ALA A 521 -0.60 6.97 -21.81
C ALA A 521 -1.12 7.77 -20.63
N SER A 522 -0.39 8.80 -20.23
CA SER A 522 -0.83 9.74 -19.21
C SER A 522 -0.49 11.16 -19.61
N LEU A 523 -1.40 12.07 -19.31
CA LEU A 523 -1.25 13.51 -19.47
C LEU A 523 -1.57 14.17 -18.13
N ARG A 524 -0.73 15.09 -17.71
CA ARG A 524 -0.96 15.97 -16.59
C ARG A 524 -0.67 17.40 -17.01
N VAL A 525 -1.57 18.31 -16.70
CA VAL A 525 -1.43 19.73 -16.99
C VAL A 525 -1.79 20.52 -15.74
N ASP A 526 -0.87 21.38 -15.32
CA ASP A 526 -1.09 22.37 -14.30
C ASP A 526 -1.05 23.76 -14.96
N THR A 527 -2.20 24.38 -15.10
CA THR A 527 -2.28 25.71 -15.74
C THR A 527 -1.82 26.82 -14.80
N SER A 528 -1.42 26.49 -13.57
CA SER A 528 -0.90 27.37 -12.51
C SER A 528 -1.85 28.48 -12.04
N GLU A 529 -2.88 28.83 -12.80
CA GLU A 529 -3.77 29.94 -12.44
C GLU A 529 -5.04 29.46 -11.72
N LYS A 530 -5.80 28.54 -12.31
CA LYS A 530 -7.10 28.12 -11.74
C LYS A 530 -7.44 26.66 -11.94
N PHE A 531 -6.93 26.02 -12.98
CA PHE A 531 -7.29 24.66 -13.34
C PHE A 531 -6.07 23.75 -13.41
N ASP A 532 -6.19 22.57 -12.87
CA ASP A 532 -5.31 21.42 -13.15
C ASP A 532 -6.15 20.27 -13.69
N TYR A 533 -5.57 19.44 -14.54
CA TYR A 533 -6.22 18.22 -15.01
C TYR A 533 -5.22 17.12 -15.31
N ASP A 534 -5.66 15.91 -15.07
CA ASP A 534 -4.92 14.69 -15.36
C ASP A 534 -5.82 13.73 -16.14
N LEU A 535 -5.20 12.96 -17.03
CA LEU A 535 -5.85 11.91 -17.80
C LEU A 535 -4.90 10.73 -17.95
N GLY A 536 -5.39 9.52 -17.71
CA GLY A 536 -4.65 8.28 -17.92
C GLY A 536 -5.46 7.29 -18.74
N LEU A 537 -4.78 6.56 -19.62
CA LEU A 537 -5.33 5.48 -20.43
C LEU A 537 -4.41 4.27 -20.36
N LEU A 538 -4.95 3.12 -19.98
CA LEU A 538 -4.31 1.82 -20.13
C LEU A 538 -5.18 0.94 -21.02
N VAL A 539 -4.56 0.30 -22.02
CA VAL A 539 -5.17 -0.78 -22.81
C VAL A 539 -4.21 -1.95 -22.78
N HIS A 540 -4.64 -3.09 -22.26
CA HIS A 540 -3.80 -4.27 -22.15
C HIS A 540 -4.59 -5.59 -22.21
N ASN A 541 -3.88 -6.70 -22.23
CA ASN A 541 -4.50 -8.02 -22.37
C ASN A 541 -3.86 -9.06 -21.44
N PRO A 542 -4.07 -8.95 -20.12
CA PRO A 542 -3.51 -9.88 -19.16
C PRO A 542 -4.15 -11.27 -19.28
N LYS A 543 -3.31 -12.29 -19.45
CA LYS A 543 -3.72 -13.68 -19.60
C LYS A 543 -2.92 -14.58 -18.68
N TYR A 544 -3.62 -15.52 -18.04
CA TYR A 544 -3.05 -16.60 -17.26
C TYR A 544 -3.26 -17.91 -18.02
N LYS A 545 -2.25 -18.72 -18.09
CA LYS A 545 -2.34 -20.07 -18.62
C LYS A 545 -2.65 -21.01 -17.45
N TRP A 546 -3.63 -21.85 -17.65
CA TRP A 546 -3.97 -22.91 -16.73
C TRP A 546 -3.60 -24.26 -17.36
N ASP A 547 -3.09 -25.15 -16.55
CA ASP A 547 -2.79 -26.53 -16.95
C ASP A 547 -3.26 -27.44 -15.82
N THR A 548 -4.56 -27.62 -15.74
CA THR A 548 -5.22 -28.45 -14.74
C THR A 548 -6.30 -29.29 -15.39
N ASP A 549 -6.71 -30.35 -14.73
CA ASP A 549 -7.80 -31.23 -15.19
C ASP A 549 -9.14 -30.52 -15.39
N ILE A 550 -9.35 -29.40 -14.67
CA ILE A 550 -10.60 -28.62 -14.75
C ILE A 550 -10.48 -27.53 -15.79
N ARG A 551 -9.27 -27.00 -16.00
CA ARG A 551 -9.03 -25.84 -16.83
C ARG A 551 -7.71 -25.93 -17.56
N ASN A 552 -7.74 -25.72 -18.87
CA ASN A 552 -6.55 -25.73 -19.71
C ASN A 552 -6.52 -24.52 -20.66
N GLY A 553 -5.32 -24.04 -20.99
CA GLY A 553 -5.10 -22.97 -21.94
C GLY A 553 -5.07 -21.55 -21.34
N TRP A 554 -5.05 -20.56 -22.23
CA TRP A 554 -4.93 -19.14 -21.88
C TRP A 554 -6.30 -18.52 -21.60
N HIS A 555 -6.42 -17.83 -20.46
CA HIS A 555 -7.64 -17.21 -20.01
C HIS A 555 -7.41 -15.76 -19.59
N ASN A 556 -8.34 -14.88 -19.94
CA ASN A 556 -8.33 -13.50 -19.49
C ASN A 556 -8.62 -13.40 -17.99
N LYS A 557 -7.95 -12.50 -17.32
CA LYS A 557 -8.19 -12.11 -15.93
C LYS A 557 -7.96 -10.58 -15.82
N PHE A 558 -8.67 -9.93 -14.88
CA PHE A 558 -8.64 -8.48 -14.66
C PHE A 558 -9.35 -7.67 -15.77
N GLY A 559 -9.21 -6.34 -15.71
CA GLY A 559 -9.71 -5.41 -16.71
C GLY A 559 -8.77 -5.30 -17.90
N LYS A 560 -9.27 -4.97 -19.06
CA LYS A 560 -8.47 -4.75 -20.27
C LYS A 560 -8.20 -3.28 -20.56
N TYR A 561 -9.04 -2.40 -20.07
CA TYR A 561 -8.80 -0.97 -20.16
C TYR A 561 -9.15 -0.27 -18.85
N GLN A 562 -8.31 0.69 -18.53
CA GLN A 562 -8.52 1.61 -17.44
C GLN A 562 -8.41 3.04 -17.98
N ILE A 563 -9.33 3.89 -17.54
CA ILE A 563 -9.30 5.32 -17.79
C ILE A 563 -9.33 6.00 -16.42
N THR A 564 -8.36 6.82 -16.14
CA THR A 564 -8.32 7.68 -14.95
C THR A 564 -8.38 9.13 -15.37
N GLY A 565 -8.94 9.99 -14.55
CA GLY A 565 -8.92 11.41 -14.83
C GLY A 565 -9.30 12.25 -13.63
N GLY A 566 -8.81 13.47 -13.61
CA GLY A 566 -9.10 14.47 -12.59
C GLY A 566 -9.19 15.86 -13.19
N VAL A 567 -10.05 16.68 -12.60
CA VAL A 567 -10.13 18.12 -12.87
C VAL A 567 -10.14 18.85 -11.54
N GLY A 568 -9.13 19.68 -11.31
CA GLY A 568 -8.98 20.56 -10.16
C GLY A 568 -9.31 21.99 -10.50
N TYR A 569 -9.86 22.72 -9.54
CA TYR A 569 -10.11 24.14 -9.59
C TYR A 569 -9.62 24.80 -8.31
N LYS A 570 -8.79 25.83 -8.46
CA LYS A 570 -8.21 26.59 -7.36
C LYS A 570 -8.52 28.09 -7.55
N ILE A 571 -9.02 28.71 -6.51
CA ILE A 571 -9.23 30.16 -6.46
C ILE A 571 -9.01 30.66 -5.03
N ASP A 572 -8.07 31.58 -4.86
CA ASP A 572 -7.66 32.11 -3.55
C ASP A 572 -7.47 30.98 -2.50
N LYS A 573 -8.36 30.95 -1.53
CA LYS A 573 -8.36 30.05 -0.38
C LYS A 573 -9.16 28.77 -0.61
N PHE A 574 -9.74 28.58 -1.78
CA PHE A 574 -10.60 27.45 -2.12
C PHE A 574 -9.97 26.59 -3.19
N ARG A 575 -9.99 25.27 -2.97
CA ARG A 575 -9.61 24.25 -3.94
C ARG A 575 -10.66 23.15 -3.99
N ALA A 576 -10.98 22.67 -5.18
CA ALA A 576 -11.83 21.50 -5.36
C ALA A 576 -11.28 20.61 -6.48
N LYS A 577 -11.35 19.30 -6.32
CA LYS A 577 -10.94 18.35 -7.37
C LYS A 577 -11.99 17.24 -7.49
N LEU A 578 -12.40 16.98 -8.72
CA LEU A 578 -13.22 15.83 -9.11
C LEU A 578 -12.31 14.80 -9.77
N THR A 579 -12.32 13.58 -9.26
CA THR A 579 -11.53 12.48 -9.82
C THR A 579 -12.42 11.31 -10.22
N GLY A 580 -11.98 10.53 -11.22
CA GLY A 580 -12.69 9.36 -11.69
C GLY A 580 -11.74 8.27 -12.17
N SER A 581 -12.11 7.01 -11.94
CA SER A 581 -11.41 5.83 -12.46
C SER A 581 -12.43 4.83 -12.99
N TYR A 582 -12.29 4.47 -14.26
CA TYR A 582 -13.12 3.48 -14.94
C TYR A 582 -12.27 2.27 -15.33
N ILE A 583 -12.74 1.06 -15.02
CA ILE A 583 -12.13 -0.19 -15.50
C ILE A 583 -13.17 -0.99 -16.25
N GLY A 584 -12.89 -1.27 -17.54
CA GLY A 584 -13.77 -1.99 -18.44
C GLY A 584 -13.22 -3.31 -18.92
N ASP A 585 -14.09 -4.09 -19.58
CA ASP A 585 -13.84 -5.43 -20.11
C ASP A 585 -13.12 -6.34 -19.08
N ARG A 586 -13.73 -6.44 -17.89
CA ARG A 586 -13.20 -7.14 -16.72
C ARG A 586 -13.55 -8.62 -16.77
N TYR A 587 -12.59 -9.46 -16.39
CA TYR A 587 -12.75 -10.92 -16.34
C TYR A 587 -12.30 -11.46 -14.99
N SER A 588 -13.04 -12.43 -14.46
CA SER A 588 -12.62 -13.29 -13.38
C SER A 588 -12.32 -14.68 -13.93
N SER A 589 -11.23 -15.27 -13.46
CA SER A 589 -10.74 -16.57 -13.86
C SER A 589 -10.54 -17.46 -12.64
N PRO A 590 -11.63 -17.92 -11.98
CA PRO A 590 -11.49 -18.80 -10.82
C PRO A 590 -10.95 -20.16 -11.22
N SER A 591 -10.05 -20.70 -10.40
CA SER A 591 -9.49 -22.04 -10.60
C SER A 591 -10.54 -23.17 -10.56
N THR A 592 -11.70 -22.88 -9.99
CA THR A 592 -12.83 -23.82 -9.88
C THR A 592 -13.71 -23.93 -11.12
N MET A 593 -13.42 -23.16 -12.17
CA MET A 593 -14.24 -23.11 -13.39
C MET A 593 -13.39 -23.33 -14.63
N SER A 594 -13.95 -24.02 -15.62
CA SER A 594 -13.30 -24.28 -16.91
C SER A 594 -13.24 -23.04 -17.83
N TYR A 595 -13.84 -21.93 -17.45
CA TYR A 595 -13.92 -20.70 -18.24
C TYR A 595 -13.75 -19.43 -17.40
N SER A 596 -13.34 -18.34 -18.06
CA SER A 596 -13.41 -17.01 -17.49
C SER A 596 -14.80 -16.43 -17.70
N TYR A 597 -15.34 -15.71 -16.74
CA TYR A 597 -16.60 -14.99 -16.91
C TYR A 597 -16.38 -13.47 -16.87
N LYS A 598 -17.20 -12.77 -17.64
CA LYS A 598 -17.15 -11.32 -17.76
C LYS A 598 -17.80 -10.66 -16.56
N LEU A 599 -17.11 -9.70 -15.96
CA LEU A 599 -17.62 -8.82 -14.92
C LEU A 599 -18.12 -7.51 -15.53
N LYS A 600 -19.09 -6.88 -14.89
CA LYS A 600 -19.48 -5.52 -15.22
C LYS A 600 -18.30 -4.56 -15.00
N PRO A 601 -18.17 -3.51 -15.84
CA PRO A 601 -17.19 -2.47 -15.56
C PRO A 601 -17.52 -1.76 -14.25
N TYR A 602 -16.54 -1.14 -13.64
CA TYR A 602 -16.80 -0.24 -12.52
C TYR A 602 -16.31 1.18 -12.81
N PHE A 603 -16.92 2.13 -12.14
CA PHE A 603 -16.59 3.54 -12.23
C PHE A 603 -16.57 4.15 -10.84
N LEU A 604 -15.38 4.55 -10.40
CA LEU A 604 -15.12 5.17 -9.12
C LEU A 604 -15.02 6.68 -9.30
N THR A 605 -15.75 7.45 -8.49
CA THR A 605 -15.72 8.91 -8.53
C THR A 605 -15.56 9.48 -7.13
N SER A 606 -14.73 10.51 -7.00
CA SER A 606 -14.53 11.23 -5.74
C SER A 606 -14.51 12.73 -5.98
N LEU A 607 -15.04 13.48 -5.02
CA LEU A 607 -14.97 14.94 -4.99
C LEU A 607 -14.31 15.36 -3.68
N THR A 608 -13.28 16.19 -3.78
CA THR A 608 -12.69 16.88 -2.64
C THR A 608 -12.92 18.37 -2.77
N ALA A 609 -13.13 19.05 -1.65
CA ALA A 609 -13.19 20.49 -1.58
C ALA A 609 -12.50 20.95 -0.30
N THR A 610 -11.58 21.90 -0.41
CA THR A 610 -10.78 22.40 0.71
C THR A 610 -10.87 23.93 0.73
N TYR A 611 -11.07 24.48 1.91
CA TYR A 611 -11.08 25.91 2.17
C TYR A 611 -10.10 26.23 3.29
N SER A 612 -9.11 27.10 2.99
CA SER A 612 -8.07 27.53 3.94
C SER A 612 -8.26 29.03 4.24
N PRO A 613 -9.04 29.41 5.27
CA PRO A 613 -9.31 30.82 5.59
C PRO A 613 -8.04 31.59 5.93
N ASP A 614 -7.04 30.92 6.47
CA ASP A 614 -5.74 31.44 6.85
C ASP A 614 -4.68 30.30 6.75
N ASN A 615 -3.41 30.60 7.04
CA ASN A 615 -2.31 29.64 6.95
C ASN A 615 -2.39 28.52 8.00
N ASN A 616 -3.13 28.71 9.06
CA ASN A 616 -3.23 27.79 10.18
C ASN A 616 -4.45 26.86 10.09
N SER A 617 -5.52 27.32 9.46
CA SER A 617 -6.83 26.67 9.47
C SER A 617 -7.19 26.12 8.09
N GLU A 618 -7.75 24.92 8.07
CA GLU A 618 -8.22 24.26 6.85
C GLU A 618 -9.48 23.46 7.14
N VAL A 619 -10.51 23.65 6.32
CA VAL A 619 -11.72 22.83 6.30
C VAL A 619 -11.73 22.03 5.01
N SER A 620 -11.86 20.71 5.09
CA SER A 620 -11.92 19.85 3.90
C SER A 620 -13.15 18.95 3.92
N LEU A 621 -13.81 18.84 2.78
CA LEU A 621 -14.89 17.92 2.49
C LEU A 621 -14.41 16.88 1.48
N LEU A 622 -14.54 15.62 1.83
CA LEU A 622 -14.32 14.48 0.95
C LEU A 622 -15.65 13.78 0.70
N ILE A 623 -15.95 13.48 -0.57
CA ILE A 623 -17.08 12.63 -0.97
C ILE A 623 -16.54 11.52 -1.86
N ASN A 624 -16.62 10.28 -1.42
CA ASN A 624 -16.26 9.09 -2.20
C ASN A 624 -17.53 8.43 -2.77
N ASN A 625 -17.36 7.75 -3.91
CA ASN A 625 -18.46 7.15 -4.66
C ASN A 625 -19.60 8.15 -4.90
N LEU A 626 -19.26 9.30 -5.46
CA LEU A 626 -20.18 10.43 -5.68
C LEU A 626 -21.46 10.02 -6.43
N LEU A 627 -21.35 9.05 -7.35
CA LEU A 627 -22.47 8.55 -8.16
C LEU A 627 -23.26 7.42 -7.48
N ASN A 628 -22.95 7.08 -6.24
CA ASN A 628 -23.59 6.01 -5.46
C ASN A 628 -23.73 4.68 -6.22
N ARG A 629 -22.66 4.28 -6.89
CA ARG A 629 -22.66 3.02 -7.66
C ARG A 629 -22.43 1.84 -6.72
N SER A 630 -23.03 0.70 -7.05
CA SER A 630 -22.89 -0.56 -6.33
C SER A 630 -22.10 -1.59 -7.17
N ASP A 631 -21.04 -1.15 -7.81
CA ASP A 631 -20.23 -2.01 -8.67
C ASP A 631 -19.43 -3.03 -7.84
N ILE A 632 -19.23 -4.23 -8.39
CA ILE A 632 -18.45 -5.27 -7.76
C ILE A 632 -16.97 -4.99 -8.02
N LEU A 633 -16.19 -4.78 -6.96
CA LEU A 633 -14.75 -4.51 -7.02
C LEU A 633 -13.92 -5.77 -7.25
N SER A 634 -14.19 -6.81 -6.47
CA SER A 634 -13.32 -7.97 -6.43
C SER A 634 -13.47 -8.90 -7.62
N TYR A 635 -12.37 -9.48 -8.04
CA TYR A 635 -12.30 -10.56 -9.00
C TYR A 635 -12.51 -11.92 -8.31
N SER A 636 -13.67 -12.10 -7.69
CA SER A 636 -13.97 -13.24 -6.84
C SER A 636 -13.91 -14.59 -7.58
N ASN A 637 -13.59 -15.64 -6.82
CA ASN A 637 -13.46 -17.02 -7.32
C ASN A 637 -14.78 -17.74 -7.62
N LYS A 638 -15.95 -17.13 -7.39
CA LYS A 638 -17.25 -17.73 -7.69
C LYS A 638 -18.22 -16.68 -8.23
N VAL A 639 -19.05 -17.07 -9.19
CA VAL A 639 -20.21 -16.27 -9.60
C VAL A 639 -21.09 -16.01 -8.37
N GLY A 640 -21.37 -14.75 -8.06
CA GLY A 640 -22.16 -14.36 -6.90
C GLY A 640 -21.37 -14.02 -5.64
N PHE A 641 -20.03 -14.09 -5.67
CA PHE A 641 -19.18 -13.53 -4.62
C PHE A 641 -18.53 -12.24 -5.11
N GLY A 642 -18.65 -11.19 -4.37
CA GLY A 642 -17.99 -9.92 -4.70
C GLY A 642 -18.06 -8.93 -3.56
N SER A 643 -17.05 -8.09 -3.45
CA SER A 643 -17.11 -6.90 -2.62
C SER A 643 -17.74 -5.79 -3.43
N LEU A 644 -18.74 -5.16 -2.84
CA LEU A 644 -19.35 -3.97 -3.38
C LEU A 644 -18.51 -2.76 -2.99
N TYR A 645 -18.70 -1.67 -3.73
CA TYR A 645 -18.25 -0.38 -3.26
C TYR A 645 -18.95 -0.01 -1.96
N THR A 646 -18.21 0.72 -1.13
CA THR A 646 -18.85 1.49 -0.08
C THR A 646 -19.84 2.45 -0.74
N PRO A 647 -21.09 2.52 -0.31
CA PRO A 647 -22.04 3.53 -0.79
C PRO A 647 -21.46 4.93 -0.67
N THR A 648 -22.09 5.92 -1.30
CA THR A 648 -21.65 7.32 -1.18
C THR A 648 -21.34 7.64 0.27
N ASN A 649 -20.11 8.02 0.51
CA ASN A 649 -19.67 8.38 1.84
C ASN A 649 -18.95 9.71 1.80
N PHE A 650 -19.09 10.47 2.88
CA PHE A 650 -18.45 11.77 3.01
C PHE A 650 -17.77 11.90 4.36
N MET A 651 -16.76 12.75 4.39
CA MET A 651 -16.07 13.18 5.60
C MET A 651 -15.82 14.69 5.53
N LEU A 652 -16.23 15.40 6.58
CA LEU A 652 -15.88 16.79 6.83
C LEU A 652 -14.78 16.82 7.88
N SER A 653 -13.68 17.49 7.58
CA SER A 653 -12.52 17.56 8.48
C SER A 653 -12.09 19.00 8.71
N TYR A 654 -11.55 19.27 9.89
CA TYR A 654 -10.89 20.52 10.24
C TYR A 654 -9.47 20.23 10.66
N THR A 655 -8.53 20.98 10.11
CA THR A 655 -7.09 20.93 10.43
C THR A 655 -6.66 22.28 10.99
N TYR A 656 -5.95 22.26 12.11
CA TYR A 656 -5.30 23.44 12.67
C TYR A 656 -3.79 23.19 12.78
N ARG A 657 -3.00 24.13 12.22
CA ARG A 657 -1.53 24.14 12.26
C ARG A 657 -1.06 25.18 13.27
N PHE A 658 -0.03 24.87 14.09
CA PHE A 658 0.46 25.73 15.15
C PHE A 658 1.97 25.71 15.31
#